data_8b6e2571b4ed2a6c815c7f85e76fe23c
#
_entry.id   8b6e2571b4ed2a6c815c7f85e76fe23c
#
_cell.length_a   1.000
_cell.length_b   1.000
_cell.length_c   1.000
_cell.angle_alpha   90.00
_cell.angle_beta   90.00
_cell.angle_gamma   90.00
#
_symmetry.space_group_name_H-M   'P 1'
#
loop_
_entity.id
_entity.type
_entity.pdbx_description
1 polymer ?
#
loop_
_entity_poly.entity_id
_entity_poly.type
_entity_poly.pdbx_seq_one_letter_code
_entity_poly.pdbx_strand_id
1 'polypeptide(L)'
;MRAGAARRGWRPGKAAGLLLAAFCVWAAVGRAQDGPVSVAPPSPWIVPLRFLAQTNGEDADAGRDSRLLLEDCQINAQTNELFNHVARQLWSSEGVQSHSQLSIDFDPNHQSLVLHWVQLWRGTNALSRLDLANVQVIQREKDLDQYLFNGEQSAVLLLEDVREGDILDYAYTIRGLNPIGSGKFSHLVTVREHEPADRLATQLLWPKSRPLHVKNKGTEAVPAVVKKGDLTEYTWDFTHVEGLEDEDPLPVWFFPLPWVQLSEAQSWSEVAKSERAVFTNSAPLSPELTRQINSWRGLPDAGERVVAVLRFLQDEVRYQGIEMGAGAYKPANPSAVFARRFGDCKDKTLLCVTILRALGIEAWPVLVATDLRQTLQDWLPTASQFDHAIVQVTLDGQSYWLDPTATFQRGPLAARSWPNYGCGLVLRPGTTELAVIPESTVRPKTTVTEYFLIRLLGYPTDLKVVTVADGPDADDLRRQFSADGRTAWQTRALNSFAALYPDIELAAPMDYADDEDQNEVMTTEYYHIRRMWSPSPSGLGYLCRFYPQNIIPAVRKPKVSFRSMPLGLPYPKHEVFRAEITPVQIVPVDIGNRTIENPAIYFHKVVAAPPGKVLLEEEFNTRTDAVPVEGMPGYLRQLEQVFDLTGFTLFSY
;
A
#
# COMPACT_ATOMS: atom_id res chain seq x y z
N MET A 1 -55.06 -10.16 24.44
CA MET A 1 -55.80 -10.97 25.44
C MET A 1 -54.80 -11.26 26.55
N ARG A 2 -54.89 -10.52 27.66
CA ARG A 2 -55.48 -10.87 28.97
C ARG A 2 -55.01 -12.26 29.41
N ALA A 3 -54.43 -12.52 30.53
CA ALA A 3 -54.27 -12.11 31.92
C ALA A 3 -53.75 -13.36 32.63
N GLY A 4 -53.12 -13.41 33.72
CA GLY A 4 -53.08 -12.76 34.97
C GLY A 4 -52.32 -13.62 35.95
N ALA A 5 -51.62 -13.03 36.78
CA ALA A 5 -51.59 -12.97 38.25
C ALA A 5 -51.75 -14.27 39.08
N ALA A 6 -50.83 -14.46 40.02
CA ALA A 6 -51.15 -14.68 41.43
C ALA A 6 -49.91 -14.61 42.35
N ARG A 7 -50.02 -13.78 43.38
CA ARG A 7 -49.16 -13.59 44.57
C ARG A 7 -49.38 -14.69 45.62
N ARG A 8 -48.34 -14.92 46.45
CA ARG A 8 -48.39 -15.16 47.92
C ARG A 8 -46.93 -15.29 48.37
N GLY A 9 -46.30 -14.57 49.24
CA GLY A 9 -46.71 -13.92 50.48
C GLY A 9 -46.38 -14.80 51.68
N TRP A 10 -45.19 -14.59 52.31
CA TRP A 10 -45.04 -14.86 53.75
C TRP A 10 -43.84 -14.08 54.36
N ARG A 11 -44.07 -13.42 55.50
CA ARG A 11 -43.15 -12.84 56.51
C ARG A 11 -43.60 -13.42 57.87
N PRO A 12 -42.94 -13.11 59.00
CA PRO A 12 -41.49 -12.99 59.36
C PRO A 12 -41.17 -13.83 60.64
N GLY A 13 -39.88 -13.88 61.00
CA GLY A 13 -39.44 -14.37 62.33
C GLY A 13 -38.21 -13.61 62.80
N LYS A 14 -38.35 -12.90 63.92
CA LYS A 14 -37.31 -12.18 64.70
C LYS A 14 -36.49 -13.13 65.53
N ALA A 15 -35.17 -12.98 65.56
CA ALA A 15 -34.35 -13.32 66.77
C ALA A 15 -33.14 -12.37 66.78
N ALA A 16 -32.98 -11.70 67.91
CA ALA A 16 -31.89 -10.81 68.28
C ALA A 16 -30.66 -11.59 68.73
N GLY A 17 -29.48 -11.12 68.39
CA GLY A 17 -28.21 -11.59 68.94
C GLY A 17 -27.13 -10.55 68.71
N LEU A 18 -26.71 -9.85 69.75
CA LEU A 18 -25.52 -8.98 69.79
C LEU A 18 -24.27 -9.79 69.51
N LEU A 19 -23.34 -9.27 68.71
CA LEU A 19 -21.91 -9.54 68.88
C LEU A 19 -21.05 -8.50 68.09
N LEU A 20 -20.24 -7.79 68.84
CA LEU A 20 -18.92 -7.17 68.62
C LEU A 20 -18.54 -6.67 67.17
N ALA A 21 -18.36 -5.36 67.13
CA ALA A 21 -17.63 -4.66 66.03
C ALA A 21 -16.14 -5.01 66.12
N ALA A 22 -15.66 -5.72 65.09
CA ALA A 22 -14.25 -5.77 64.74
C ALA A 22 -14.06 -4.90 63.47
N PHE A 23 -13.42 -3.76 63.62
CA PHE A 23 -12.96 -2.91 62.51
C PHE A 23 -11.87 -3.66 61.75
N CYS A 24 -12.20 -4.37 60.68
CA CYS A 24 -11.25 -4.75 59.67
C CYS A 24 -11.20 -3.63 58.63
N VAL A 25 -10.12 -2.85 58.64
CA VAL A 25 -9.73 -2.00 57.56
C VAL A 25 -9.40 -2.90 56.36
N TRP A 26 -10.35 -3.09 55.49
CA TRP A 26 -10.09 -3.66 54.17
C TRP A 26 -9.41 -2.57 53.34
N ALA A 27 -8.08 -2.68 53.16
CA ALA A 27 -7.41 -2.04 52.07
C ALA A 27 -8.10 -2.53 50.78
N ALA A 28 -8.80 -1.64 50.14
CA ALA A 28 -9.30 -1.87 48.78
C ALA A 28 -8.09 -2.01 47.85
N VAL A 29 -7.60 -3.24 47.72
CA VAL A 29 -6.79 -3.62 46.59
C VAL A 29 -7.74 -3.52 45.38
N GLY A 30 -7.63 -2.42 44.65
CA GLY A 30 -8.35 -2.24 43.40
C GLY A 30 -8.08 -3.46 42.53
N ARG A 31 -9.10 -4.26 42.25
CA ARG A 31 -9.04 -5.26 41.20
C ARG A 31 -8.69 -4.49 39.92
N ALA A 32 -7.52 -4.78 39.35
CA ALA A 32 -7.21 -4.43 38.00
C ALA A 32 -8.39 -4.93 37.12
N GLN A 33 -8.97 -4.03 36.36
CA GLN A 33 -9.99 -4.37 35.38
C GLN A 33 -9.29 -5.29 34.34
N ASP A 34 -9.78 -6.53 34.21
CA ASP A 34 -9.27 -7.54 33.26
C ASP A 34 -9.62 -7.14 31.81
N GLY A 35 -9.17 -5.98 31.34
CA GLY A 35 -9.32 -5.50 29.96
C GLY A 35 -7.96 -5.32 29.28
N PRO A 36 -7.91 -5.31 27.95
CA PRO A 36 -6.67 -5.11 27.21
C PRO A 36 -6.07 -3.70 27.40
N VAL A 37 -6.84 -2.75 27.97
CA VAL A 37 -6.44 -1.37 28.28
C VAL A 37 -6.54 -1.12 29.79
N SER A 38 -5.50 -0.55 30.37
CA SER A 38 -5.43 -0.22 31.80
C SER A 38 -4.76 1.13 32.04
N VAL A 39 -4.88 1.67 33.26
CA VAL A 39 -4.19 2.89 33.72
C VAL A 39 -3.28 2.53 34.88
N ALA A 40 -2.00 2.84 34.76
CA ALA A 40 -1.00 2.61 35.82
C ALA A 40 0.18 3.60 35.66
N PRO A 41 0.97 3.84 36.73
CA PRO A 41 2.23 4.57 36.60
C PRO A 41 3.19 3.84 35.64
N PRO A 42 4.14 4.55 35.00
CA PRO A 42 5.20 3.94 34.19
C PRO A 42 5.99 2.89 34.97
N SER A 43 6.48 1.87 34.27
CA SER A 43 7.37 0.86 34.86
C SER A 43 8.64 1.53 35.40
N PRO A 44 9.26 1.03 36.52
CA PRO A 44 10.40 1.69 37.18
C PRO A 44 11.66 1.87 36.30
N TRP A 45 11.77 1.15 35.20
CA TRP A 45 12.90 1.28 34.27
C TRP A 45 12.74 2.48 33.31
N ILE A 46 11.52 3.04 33.18
CA ILE A 46 11.20 4.17 32.30
C ILE A 46 11.64 5.47 32.99
N VAL A 47 12.35 6.31 32.24
CA VAL A 47 12.75 7.66 32.66
C VAL A 47 12.19 8.65 31.66
N PRO A 48 10.93 9.12 31.82
CA PRO A 48 10.31 10.04 30.87
C PRO A 48 11.12 11.31 30.69
N LEU A 49 11.35 11.69 29.43
CA LEU A 49 12.00 12.94 29.11
C LEU A 49 11.04 14.12 29.30
N ARG A 50 11.62 15.31 29.51
CA ARG A 50 10.84 16.55 29.59
C ARG A 50 10.89 17.27 28.25
N PHE A 51 9.75 17.80 27.85
CA PHE A 51 9.70 18.77 26.75
C PHE A 51 9.92 20.19 27.30
N LEU A 52 10.35 21.08 26.45
CA LEU A 52 10.47 22.51 26.74
C LEU A 52 9.32 23.21 26.03
N ALA A 53 8.42 23.84 26.80
CA ALA A 53 7.40 24.69 26.21
C ALA A 53 8.07 25.91 25.57
N GLN A 54 7.85 26.12 24.29
CA GLN A 54 8.31 27.34 23.62
C GLN A 54 7.34 28.47 23.92
N THR A 55 7.86 29.56 24.46
CA THR A 55 7.05 30.73 24.86
C THR A 55 6.76 31.70 23.72
N ASN A 56 7.52 31.64 22.61
CA ASN A 56 7.34 32.52 21.45
C ASN A 56 7.71 31.77 20.17
N GLY A 57 6.67 31.30 19.44
CA GLY A 57 6.82 30.76 18.08
C GLY A 57 6.86 31.92 17.07
N GLU A 58 7.93 32.72 17.06
CA GLU A 58 8.09 33.74 16.03
C GLU A 58 8.86 33.14 14.83
N ASP A 59 8.25 33.18 13.67
CA ASP A 59 8.77 33.15 12.30
C ASP A 59 9.26 31.84 11.65
N ALA A 60 9.67 30.80 12.34
CA ALA A 60 10.14 29.58 11.65
C ALA A 60 9.02 28.64 11.19
N ASP A 61 7.83 28.77 11.77
CA ASP A 61 6.69 27.86 11.58
C ASP A 61 5.41 28.55 11.08
N ALA A 62 5.54 29.72 10.46
CA ALA A 62 4.39 30.46 9.91
C ALA A 62 3.58 29.59 8.92
N GLY A 63 2.34 29.27 9.32
CA GLY A 63 1.42 28.44 8.52
C GLY A 63 1.30 26.99 8.94
N ARG A 64 1.93 26.55 10.05
CA ARG A 64 1.75 25.23 10.64
C ARG A 64 0.65 25.24 11.70
N ASP A 65 -0.08 24.14 11.79
CA ASP A 65 -1.20 23.98 12.71
C ASP A 65 -0.78 23.51 14.12
N SER A 66 0.35 22.82 14.20
CA SER A 66 0.92 22.30 15.46
C SER A 66 2.44 22.11 15.35
N ARG A 67 3.09 21.84 16.49
CA ARG A 67 4.51 21.50 16.58
C ARG A 67 4.75 20.33 17.51
N LEU A 68 5.54 19.36 17.05
CA LEU A 68 6.00 18.23 17.86
C LEU A 68 7.16 18.71 18.77
N LEU A 69 6.90 18.79 20.08
CA LEU A 69 7.91 19.20 21.06
C LEU A 69 8.78 18.03 21.51
N LEU A 70 8.20 16.85 21.61
CA LEU A 70 8.87 15.64 22.06
C LEU A 70 8.19 14.39 21.50
N GLU A 71 9.03 13.46 21.03
CA GLU A 71 8.70 12.05 20.86
C GLU A 71 9.79 11.23 21.60
N ASP A 72 9.41 10.52 22.67
CA ASP A 72 10.30 9.72 23.51
C ASP A 72 9.83 8.26 23.47
N CYS A 73 10.57 7.42 22.75
CA CYS A 73 10.34 5.99 22.62
C CYS A 73 11.34 5.22 23.48
N GLN A 74 10.88 4.51 24.52
CA GLN A 74 11.74 3.68 25.37
C GLN A 74 11.34 2.21 25.28
N ILE A 75 12.28 1.35 24.98
CA ILE A 75 12.07 -0.07 24.73
C ILE A 75 12.84 -0.92 25.73
N ASN A 76 12.16 -1.85 26.37
CA ASN A 76 12.79 -2.90 27.17
C ASN A 76 12.61 -4.25 26.47
N ALA A 77 13.66 -4.73 25.80
CA ALA A 77 13.62 -5.99 25.07
C ALA A 77 13.64 -7.23 25.97
N GLN A 78 13.87 -7.09 27.28
CA GLN A 78 13.78 -8.19 28.25
C GLN A 78 12.35 -8.44 28.69
N THR A 79 11.56 -7.37 28.89
CA THR A 79 10.16 -7.44 29.33
C THR A 79 9.15 -7.31 28.18
N ASN A 80 9.62 -7.04 26.96
CA ASN A 80 8.81 -6.73 25.79
C ASN A 80 7.84 -5.57 26.05
N GLU A 81 8.36 -4.47 26.59
CA GLU A 81 7.63 -3.23 26.82
C GLU A 81 8.15 -2.14 25.92
N LEU A 82 7.23 -1.41 25.28
CA LEU A 82 7.50 -0.23 24.46
C LEU A 82 6.72 0.95 25.05
N PHE A 83 7.42 1.88 25.68
CA PHE A 83 6.87 3.11 26.20
C PHE A 83 6.99 4.22 25.18
N ASN A 84 5.92 5.00 25.01
CA ASN A 84 5.88 6.19 24.18
C ASN A 84 5.39 7.38 25.01
N HIS A 85 6.07 8.52 24.85
CA HIS A 85 5.68 9.80 25.41
C HIS A 85 5.74 10.85 24.31
N VAL A 86 4.63 11.51 24.04
CA VAL A 86 4.49 12.53 23.01
C VAL A 86 3.99 13.83 23.62
N ALA A 87 4.65 14.93 23.29
CA ALA A 87 4.19 16.27 23.63
C ALA A 87 4.10 17.13 22.36
N ARG A 88 2.94 17.77 22.14
CA ARG A 88 2.65 18.58 20.96
C ARG A 88 1.96 19.87 21.33
N GLN A 89 2.44 21.01 20.83
CA GLN A 89 1.80 22.30 20.97
C GLN A 89 0.85 22.56 19.80
N LEU A 90 -0.35 23.03 20.11
CA LEU A 90 -1.42 23.28 19.14
C LEU A 90 -1.50 24.79 18.87
N TRP A 91 -1.34 25.20 17.61
CA TRP A 91 -1.24 26.61 17.28
C TRP A 91 -2.48 27.20 16.62
N SER A 92 -3.26 26.38 15.95
CA SER A 92 -4.46 26.80 15.22
C SER A 92 -5.67 25.96 15.57
N SER A 93 -6.85 26.41 15.13
CA SER A 93 -8.10 25.65 15.23
C SER A 93 -8.03 24.33 14.46
N GLU A 94 -7.30 24.27 13.35
CA GLU A 94 -7.05 23.04 12.59
C GLU A 94 -6.18 22.08 13.41
N GLY A 95 -5.12 22.59 14.06
CA GLY A 95 -4.30 21.81 14.99
C GLY A 95 -5.12 21.25 16.15
N VAL A 96 -6.02 22.05 16.72
CA VAL A 96 -6.96 21.60 17.76
C VAL A 96 -7.87 20.50 17.23
N GLN A 97 -8.46 20.69 16.05
CA GLN A 97 -9.35 19.70 15.44
C GLN A 97 -8.65 18.38 15.16
N SER A 98 -7.43 18.43 14.63
CA SER A 98 -6.64 17.25 14.24
C SER A 98 -6.13 16.45 15.45
N HIS A 99 -5.91 17.09 16.61
CA HIS A 99 -5.30 16.47 17.79
C HIS A 99 -6.22 16.39 19.02
N SER A 100 -7.50 16.78 18.93
CA SER A 100 -8.45 16.63 20.04
C SER A 100 -8.97 15.20 20.22
N GLN A 101 -8.58 14.28 19.37
CA GLN A 101 -8.83 12.85 19.49
C GLN A 101 -7.49 12.11 19.59
N LEU A 102 -7.26 11.44 20.71
CA LEU A 102 -6.14 10.52 20.87
C LEU A 102 -6.58 9.12 20.44
N SER A 103 -5.82 8.45 19.59
CA SER A 103 -6.04 7.08 19.15
C SER A 103 -4.73 6.30 19.26
N ILE A 104 -4.73 5.20 20.03
CA ILE A 104 -3.57 4.33 20.24
C ILE A 104 -3.95 2.93 19.80
N ASP A 105 -3.25 2.41 18.80
CA ASP A 105 -3.50 1.10 18.23
C ASP A 105 -2.68 0.02 18.93
N PHE A 106 -3.26 -1.17 19.09
CA PHE A 106 -2.59 -2.34 19.64
C PHE A 106 -3.29 -3.63 19.18
N ASP A 107 -2.55 -4.73 19.11
CA ASP A 107 -3.10 -6.06 18.80
C ASP A 107 -3.45 -6.80 20.09
N PRO A 108 -4.75 -6.94 20.46
CA PRO A 108 -5.16 -7.56 21.71
C PRO A 108 -4.83 -9.06 21.82
N ASN A 109 -4.46 -9.72 20.71
CA ASN A 109 -4.04 -11.12 20.72
C ASN A 109 -2.65 -11.32 21.33
N HIS A 110 -1.80 -10.29 21.24
CA HIS A 110 -0.39 -10.35 21.65
C HIS A 110 0.03 -9.19 22.55
N GLN A 111 -0.78 -8.13 22.62
CA GLN A 111 -0.42 -6.89 23.28
C GLN A 111 -1.50 -6.45 24.28
N SER A 112 -1.08 -5.64 25.23
CA SER A 112 -1.94 -4.87 26.12
C SER A 112 -1.43 -3.42 26.20
N LEU A 113 -2.36 -2.49 26.39
CA LEU A 113 -2.08 -1.06 26.46
C LEU A 113 -2.19 -0.57 27.91
N VAL A 114 -1.17 0.14 28.38
CA VAL A 114 -1.18 0.82 29.67
C VAL A 114 -1.06 2.32 29.44
N LEU A 115 -2.09 3.09 29.76
CA LEU A 115 -2.08 4.54 29.74
C LEU A 115 -1.48 5.08 31.04
N HIS A 116 -0.57 6.05 30.96
CA HIS A 116 0.10 6.62 32.13
C HIS A 116 -0.43 7.99 32.49
N TRP A 117 -0.51 8.89 31.51
CA TRP A 117 -1.16 10.20 31.62
C TRP A 117 -1.64 10.67 30.24
N VAL A 118 -2.64 11.54 30.26
CA VAL A 118 -3.06 12.41 29.16
C VAL A 118 -3.35 13.77 29.79
N GLN A 119 -2.61 14.78 29.41
CA GLN A 119 -2.65 16.11 30.02
C GLN A 119 -2.71 17.20 28.94
N LEU A 120 -3.42 18.26 29.26
CA LEU A 120 -3.37 19.50 28.51
C LEU A 120 -2.66 20.55 29.37
N TRP A 121 -1.55 21.06 28.87
CA TRP A 121 -0.85 22.16 29.53
C TRP A 121 -1.34 23.48 28.96
N ARG A 122 -1.91 24.30 29.82
CA ARG A 122 -2.37 25.66 29.51
C ARG A 122 -1.52 26.65 30.30
N GLY A 123 -0.51 27.20 29.64
CA GLY A 123 0.58 27.88 30.32
C GLY A 123 1.34 26.91 31.23
N THR A 124 1.36 27.20 32.55
CA THR A 124 2.02 26.34 33.56
C THR A 124 1.09 25.33 34.22
N ASN A 125 -0.19 25.31 33.87
CA ASN A 125 -1.19 24.46 34.51
C ASN A 125 -1.39 23.17 33.70
N ALA A 126 -1.14 22.02 34.32
CA ALA A 126 -1.45 20.71 33.76
C ALA A 126 -2.88 20.32 34.10
N LEU A 127 -3.71 20.09 33.09
CA LEU A 127 -5.09 19.66 33.20
C LEU A 127 -5.18 18.18 32.80
N SER A 128 -5.37 17.29 33.78
CA SER A 128 -5.54 15.87 33.47
C SER A 128 -6.80 15.63 32.62
N ARG A 129 -6.65 14.80 31.57
CA ARG A 129 -7.73 14.36 30.67
C ARG A 129 -7.87 12.84 30.65
N LEU A 130 -7.01 12.11 31.36
CA LEU A 130 -7.08 10.66 31.43
C LEU A 130 -8.16 10.24 32.43
N ASP A 131 -9.23 9.65 31.89
CA ASP A 131 -10.24 8.89 32.64
C ASP A 131 -10.53 7.61 31.84
N LEU A 132 -10.25 6.45 32.42
CA LEU A 132 -10.46 5.16 31.77
C LEU A 132 -11.93 4.93 31.37
N ALA A 133 -12.88 5.54 32.08
CA ALA A 133 -14.31 5.46 31.74
C ALA A 133 -14.63 6.14 30.39
N ASN A 134 -13.81 7.08 29.97
CA ASN A 134 -13.97 7.81 28.70
C ASN A 134 -13.13 7.18 27.56
N VAL A 135 -12.30 6.18 27.83
CA VAL A 135 -11.53 5.46 26.81
C VAL A 135 -12.43 4.44 26.13
N GLN A 136 -12.66 4.63 24.85
CA GLN A 136 -13.40 3.69 24.01
C GLN A 136 -12.41 2.76 23.31
N VAL A 137 -12.57 1.45 23.50
CA VAL A 137 -11.79 0.46 22.74
C VAL A 137 -12.66 0.01 21.57
N ILE A 138 -12.24 0.35 20.37
CA ILE A 138 -12.95 0.02 19.14
C ILE A 138 -12.07 -0.86 18.26
N GLN A 139 -12.69 -1.84 17.61
CA GLN A 139 -12.02 -2.58 16.54
C GLN A 139 -12.07 -1.73 15.28
N ARG A 140 -10.91 -1.36 14.77
CA ARG A 140 -10.78 -0.53 13.58
C ARG A 140 -9.96 -1.28 12.53
N GLU A 141 -10.68 -1.94 11.64
CA GLU A 141 -10.07 -2.62 10.50
C GLU A 141 -9.61 -1.56 9.47
N LYS A 142 -8.33 -1.24 9.47
CA LYS A 142 -7.75 -0.21 8.57
C LYS A 142 -7.67 -0.68 7.12
N ASP A 143 -7.49 -2.01 6.94
CA ASP A 143 -7.26 -2.63 5.64
C ASP A 143 -8.50 -3.37 5.11
N LEU A 144 -9.69 -2.99 5.60
CA LEU A 144 -10.97 -3.60 5.18
C LEU A 144 -11.21 -3.47 3.68
N ASP A 145 -10.82 -2.35 3.08
CA ASP A 145 -10.92 -2.12 1.63
C ASP A 145 -10.01 -3.07 0.83
N GLN A 146 -8.99 -3.64 1.48
CA GLN A 146 -8.12 -4.68 0.94
C GLN A 146 -8.57 -6.09 1.32
N TYR A 147 -9.75 -6.23 1.94
CA TYR A 147 -10.31 -7.49 2.45
C TYR A 147 -9.45 -8.15 3.55
N LEU A 148 -8.70 -7.36 4.31
CA LEU A 148 -7.88 -7.82 5.43
C LEU A 148 -8.56 -7.46 6.75
N PHE A 149 -8.66 -8.45 7.65
CA PHE A 149 -9.18 -8.34 9.01
C PHE A 149 -8.03 -8.66 9.97
N ASN A 150 -7.36 -7.64 10.49
CA ASN A 150 -6.20 -7.82 11.35
C ASN A 150 -6.56 -7.91 12.85
N GLY A 151 -7.79 -7.51 13.22
CA GLY A 151 -8.26 -7.56 14.60
C GLY A 151 -7.60 -6.52 15.50
N GLU A 152 -6.88 -5.55 14.95
CA GLU A 152 -6.34 -4.43 15.72
C GLU A 152 -7.44 -3.67 16.43
N GLN A 153 -7.13 -3.21 17.64
CA GLN A 153 -8.00 -2.34 18.40
C GLN A 153 -7.35 -0.98 18.60
N SER A 154 -8.18 0.05 18.55
CA SER A 154 -7.77 1.41 18.89
C SER A 154 -8.40 1.80 20.21
N ALA A 155 -7.57 2.21 21.17
CA ALA A 155 -8.03 2.92 22.36
C ALA A 155 -8.19 4.39 21.99
N VAL A 156 -9.44 4.84 21.94
CA VAL A 156 -9.81 6.20 21.53
C VAL A 156 -10.25 7.02 22.73
N LEU A 157 -9.67 8.19 22.89
CA LEU A 157 -10.03 9.18 23.90
C LEU A 157 -10.32 10.52 23.22
N LEU A 158 -11.56 11.01 23.36
CA LEU A 158 -11.94 12.35 22.92
C LEU A 158 -11.59 13.36 24.00
N LEU A 159 -10.78 14.36 23.67
CA LEU A 159 -10.30 15.36 24.62
C LEU A 159 -11.24 16.55 24.64
N GLU A 160 -11.75 16.88 25.82
CA GLU A 160 -12.62 18.03 26.03
C GLU A 160 -11.81 19.31 26.29
N ASP A 161 -12.36 20.47 25.88
CA ASP A 161 -11.84 21.82 26.16
C ASP A 161 -10.35 21.97 25.71
N VAL A 162 -10.03 21.45 24.52
CA VAL A 162 -8.73 21.67 23.88
C VAL A 162 -8.75 23.03 23.19
N ARG A 163 -7.71 23.84 23.33
CA ARG A 163 -7.66 25.19 22.81
C ARG A 163 -6.34 25.47 22.07
N GLU A 164 -6.38 26.46 21.21
CA GLU A 164 -5.16 27.01 20.62
C GLU A 164 -4.19 27.48 21.73
N GLY A 165 -2.91 27.15 21.58
CA GLY A 165 -1.85 27.40 22.56
C GLY A 165 -1.68 26.30 23.61
N ASP A 166 -2.60 25.36 23.75
CA ASP A 166 -2.45 24.22 24.66
C ASP A 166 -1.32 23.29 24.17
N ILE A 167 -0.65 22.59 25.10
CA ILE A 167 0.25 21.49 24.80
C ILE A 167 -0.46 20.19 25.19
N LEU A 168 -0.68 19.31 24.22
CA LEU A 168 -1.12 17.95 24.45
C LEU A 168 0.09 17.08 24.81
N ASP A 169 0.07 16.50 26.02
CA ASP A 169 1.14 15.68 26.61
C ASP A 169 0.55 14.35 27.05
N TYR A 170 0.97 13.24 26.44
CA TYR A 170 0.46 11.92 26.79
C TYR A 170 1.53 10.83 26.73
N ALA A 171 1.36 9.82 27.58
CA ALA A 171 2.26 8.67 27.59
C ALA A 171 1.52 7.35 27.82
N TYR A 172 2.04 6.32 27.18
CA TYR A 172 1.52 4.96 27.26
C TYR A 172 2.62 3.91 27.12
N THR A 173 2.32 2.68 27.50
CA THR A 173 3.17 1.51 27.25
C THR A 173 2.37 0.44 26.53
N ILE A 174 2.91 -0.08 25.43
CA ILE A 174 2.44 -1.33 24.82
C ILE A 174 3.28 -2.47 25.41
N ARG A 175 2.62 -3.49 25.95
CA ARG A 175 3.24 -4.69 26.52
C ARG A 175 2.93 -5.89 25.65
N GLY A 176 3.94 -6.67 25.32
CA GLY A 176 3.84 -7.86 24.48
C GLY A 176 4.56 -7.71 23.16
N LEU A 177 4.83 -8.83 22.52
CA LEU A 177 5.56 -8.90 21.26
C LEU A 177 4.74 -9.67 20.23
N ASN A 178 4.65 -9.13 19.01
CA ASN A 178 4.09 -9.86 17.88
C ASN A 178 5.02 -11.06 17.55
N PRO A 179 4.51 -12.29 17.43
CA PRO A 179 5.31 -13.48 17.17
C PRO A 179 5.82 -13.62 15.73
N ILE A 180 5.58 -12.67 14.84
CA ILE A 180 6.16 -12.62 13.50
C ILE A 180 7.69 -12.78 13.59
N GLY A 181 8.27 -13.56 12.68
CA GLY A 181 9.71 -13.84 12.70
C GLY A 181 10.17 -14.66 13.90
N SER A 182 9.30 -15.54 14.45
CA SER A 182 9.56 -16.33 15.66
C SER A 182 9.86 -15.47 16.89
N GLY A 183 9.26 -14.27 16.97
CA GLY A 183 9.43 -13.34 18.06
C GLY A 183 10.80 -12.66 18.13
N LYS A 184 11.56 -12.64 17.02
CA LYS A 184 12.81 -11.89 16.92
C LYS A 184 12.52 -10.39 16.90
N PHE A 185 13.33 -9.65 17.66
CA PHE A 185 13.20 -8.19 17.73
C PHE A 185 13.65 -7.51 16.44
N SER A 186 12.87 -6.54 15.99
CA SER A 186 13.23 -5.59 14.95
C SER A 186 12.56 -4.25 15.24
N HIS A 187 13.28 -3.14 15.03
CA HIS A 187 12.75 -1.79 15.26
C HIS A 187 13.46 -0.77 14.37
N LEU A 188 12.75 0.28 13.99
CA LEU A 188 13.32 1.45 13.34
C LEU A 188 13.35 2.60 14.34
N VAL A 189 14.55 3.16 14.55
CA VAL A 189 14.72 4.38 15.35
C VAL A 189 14.29 5.57 14.51
N THR A 190 13.39 6.38 15.02
CA THR A 190 12.98 7.64 14.41
C THR A 190 14.14 8.64 14.47
N VAL A 191 14.66 9.02 13.32
CA VAL A 191 15.76 10.00 13.18
C VAL A 191 15.24 11.35 12.70
N ARG A 192 14.19 11.32 11.89
CA ARG A 192 13.53 12.46 11.28
C ARG A 192 12.10 12.10 10.93
N GLU A 193 11.20 13.07 10.99
CA GLU A 193 9.80 12.97 10.61
C GLU A 193 9.46 13.90 9.42
N HIS A 194 8.26 13.77 8.87
CA HIS A 194 7.74 14.71 7.86
C HIS A 194 7.49 16.10 8.46
N GLU A 195 7.18 16.17 9.75
CA GLU A 195 7.08 17.43 10.49
C GLU A 195 8.36 17.71 11.29
N PRO A 196 8.69 18.97 11.55
CA PRO A 196 9.81 19.29 12.43
C PRO A 196 9.49 18.94 13.88
N ALA A 197 10.52 18.49 14.59
CA ALA A 197 10.43 18.14 16.00
C ALA A 197 11.51 18.86 16.83
N ASP A 198 11.15 19.30 18.04
CA ASP A 198 12.15 19.85 18.95
C ASP A 198 13.08 18.77 19.49
N ARG A 199 12.53 17.58 19.76
CA ARG A 199 13.29 16.43 20.25
C ARG A 199 12.67 15.11 19.83
N LEU A 200 13.48 14.25 19.23
CA LEU A 200 13.19 12.84 18.97
C LEU A 200 14.19 12.00 19.76
N ALA A 201 13.72 11.10 20.60
CA ALA A 201 14.58 10.25 21.42
C ALA A 201 14.14 8.79 21.37
N THR A 202 15.12 7.89 21.26
CA THR A 202 14.88 6.44 21.36
C THR A 202 15.88 5.84 22.34
N GLN A 203 15.37 5.11 23.35
CA GLN A 203 16.17 4.34 24.29
C GLN A 203 15.86 2.85 24.16
N LEU A 204 16.88 2.01 24.06
CA LEU A 204 16.74 0.56 24.05
C LEU A 204 17.52 -0.07 25.20
N LEU A 205 16.84 -0.79 26.09
CA LEU A 205 17.43 -1.70 27.07
C LEU A 205 17.52 -3.11 26.46
N TRP A 206 18.73 -3.55 26.20
CA TRP A 206 19.01 -4.80 25.48
C TRP A 206 19.73 -5.83 26.33
N PRO A 207 19.27 -7.10 26.40
CA PRO A 207 19.98 -8.18 27.12
C PRO A 207 21.34 -8.51 26.46
N LYS A 208 22.41 -8.50 27.21
CA LYS A 208 23.76 -8.81 26.73
C LYS A 208 23.91 -10.21 26.12
N SER A 209 23.01 -11.12 26.47
CA SER A 209 22.99 -12.51 25.97
C SER A 209 22.42 -12.66 24.57
N ARG A 210 21.77 -11.61 24.03
CA ARG A 210 21.14 -11.61 22.72
C ARG A 210 21.96 -10.78 21.73
N PRO A 211 22.14 -11.22 20.46
CA PRO A 211 22.79 -10.40 19.44
C PRO A 211 21.91 -9.20 19.08
N LEU A 212 22.53 -8.07 18.77
CA LEU A 212 21.86 -6.89 18.23
C LEU A 212 22.70 -6.36 17.07
N HIS A 213 22.08 -6.23 15.92
CA HIS A 213 22.65 -5.60 14.74
C HIS A 213 22.04 -4.22 14.55
N VAL A 214 22.88 -3.25 14.21
CA VAL A 214 22.50 -1.85 13.99
C VAL A 214 22.96 -1.44 12.60
N LYS A 215 22.10 -0.87 11.79
CA LYS A 215 22.43 -0.36 10.45
C LYS A 215 21.78 0.99 10.21
N ASN A 216 22.56 1.93 9.69
CA ASN A 216 22.13 3.27 9.35
C ASN A 216 21.96 3.44 7.83
N LYS A 217 21.00 4.26 7.41
CA LYS A 217 20.89 4.75 6.04
C LYS A 217 20.44 6.22 6.05
N GLY A 218 21.14 7.05 5.28
CA GLY A 218 20.88 8.50 5.21
C GLY A 218 21.22 9.27 6.49
N THR A 219 21.90 8.64 7.44
CA THR A 219 22.32 9.27 8.71
C THR A 219 23.61 8.64 9.24
N GLU A 220 24.39 9.45 9.96
CA GLU A 220 25.59 9.00 10.71
C GLU A 220 25.28 8.85 12.22
N ALA A 221 24.00 8.70 12.57
CA ALA A 221 23.57 8.64 13.96
C ALA A 221 24.16 7.40 14.68
N VAL A 222 24.88 7.64 15.78
CA VAL A 222 25.40 6.59 16.67
C VAL A 222 24.77 6.74 18.05
N PRO A 223 24.38 5.63 18.70
CA PRO A 223 23.82 5.70 20.04
C PRO A 223 24.89 5.99 21.09
N ALA A 224 24.51 6.66 22.15
CA ALA A 224 25.24 6.57 23.42
C ALA A 224 25.00 5.19 24.01
N VAL A 225 26.08 4.50 24.47
CA VAL A 225 26.02 3.12 24.95
C VAL A 225 26.48 3.04 26.39
N VAL A 226 25.59 2.54 27.27
CA VAL A 226 25.87 2.39 28.71
C VAL A 226 25.59 0.94 29.14
N LYS A 227 26.52 0.33 29.88
CA LYS A 227 26.33 -1.02 30.44
C LYS A 227 25.62 -0.93 31.80
N LYS A 228 24.45 -1.57 31.94
CA LYS A 228 23.62 -1.61 33.14
C LYS A 228 23.38 -3.05 33.58
N GLY A 229 24.20 -3.62 34.48
CA GLY A 229 24.07 -5.01 34.93
C GLY A 229 24.15 -5.99 33.74
N ASP A 230 23.09 -6.79 33.54
CA ASP A 230 22.98 -7.75 32.43
C ASP A 230 22.40 -7.12 31.14
N LEU A 231 22.09 -5.83 31.18
CA LEU A 231 21.58 -5.07 30.03
C LEU A 231 22.65 -4.13 29.48
N THR A 232 22.48 -3.77 28.21
CA THR A 232 23.13 -2.65 27.56
C THR A 232 22.05 -1.65 27.16
N GLU A 233 22.24 -0.39 27.53
CA GLU A 233 21.37 0.71 27.10
C GLU A 233 21.99 1.38 25.89
N TYR A 234 21.18 1.56 24.87
CA TYR A 234 21.47 2.35 23.68
C TYR A 234 20.52 3.54 23.65
N THR A 235 21.06 4.74 23.43
CA THR A 235 20.25 5.97 23.39
C THR A 235 20.60 6.78 22.14
N TRP A 236 19.59 7.08 21.35
CA TRP A 236 19.61 8.07 20.28
C TRP A 236 18.79 9.27 20.75
N ASP A 237 19.31 10.47 20.58
CA ASP A 237 18.69 11.71 21.06
C ASP A 237 18.99 12.84 20.06
N PHE A 238 17.97 13.30 19.37
CA PHE A 238 18.07 14.31 18.33
C PHE A 238 17.28 15.54 18.76
N THR A 239 17.87 16.72 18.59
CA THR A 239 17.22 17.99 18.94
C THR A 239 17.17 18.91 17.72
N HIS A 240 16.12 19.72 17.62
CA HIS A 240 15.91 20.66 16.52
C HIS A 240 15.92 19.96 15.16
N VAL A 241 15.11 18.92 15.05
CA VAL A 241 15.02 18.10 13.84
C VAL A 241 14.14 18.82 12.82
N GLU A 242 14.67 19.10 11.66
CA GLU A 242 13.90 19.64 10.54
C GLU A 242 12.97 18.60 9.94
N GLY A 243 11.76 19.00 9.55
CA GLY A 243 10.82 18.15 8.82
C GLY A 243 11.30 17.83 7.41
N LEU A 244 10.75 16.79 6.82
CA LEU A 244 10.98 16.40 5.43
C LEU A 244 9.71 16.63 4.63
N GLU A 245 9.75 17.52 3.63
CA GLU A 245 8.63 17.74 2.72
C GLU A 245 8.59 16.65 1.66
N ASP A 246 7.38 16.14 1.40
CA ASP A 246 7.16 15.15 0.35
C ASP A 246 7.25 15.78 -1.04
N GLU A 247 7.95 15.09 -1.93
CA GLU A 247 8.09 15.47 -3.32
C GLU A 247 7.37 14.48 -4.27
N ASP A 248 6.11 14.17 -3.99
CA ASP A 248 5.35 13.21 -4.79
C ASP A 248 5.27 13.58 -6.30
N PRO A 249 5.25 12.54 -7.18
CA PRO A 249 5.39 11.12 -6.89
C PRO A 249 6.84 10.67 -6.68
N LEU A 250 7.04 9.81 -5.68
CA LEU A 250 8.31 9.12 -5.43
C LEU A 250 8.27 7.71 -6.03
N PRO A 251 9.44 7.11 -6.38
CA PRO A 251 9.48 5.69 -6.70
C PRO A 251 9.04 4.83 -5.50
N VAL A 252 8.27 3.79 -5.72
CA VAL A 252 7.73 2.95 -4.64
C VAL A 252 8.82 2.42 -3.70
N TRP A 253 10.00 2.07 -4.24
CA TRP A 253 11.13 1.54 -3.48
C TRP A 253 11.97 2.62 -2.77
N PHE A 254 11.67 3.88 -2.96
CA PHE A 254 12.44 4.98 -2.37
C PHE A 254 11.86 5.35 -1.00
N PHE A 255 12.60 5.07 0.05
CA PHE A 255 12.27 5.48 1.40
C PHE A 255 12.95 6.81 1.71
N PRO A 256 12.20 7.94 1.82
CA PRO A 256 12.79 9.29 1.87
C PRO A 256 13.41 9.64 3.22
N LEU A 257 12.92 9.05 4.32
CA LEU A 257 13.41 9.36 5.66
C LEU A 257 14.73 8.61 5.94
N PRO A 258 15.69 9.26 6.62
CA PRO A 258 16.85 8.55 7.17
C PRO A 258 16.40 7.62 8.29
N TRP A 259 17.07 6.46 8.43
CA TRP A 259 16.71 5.50 9.45
C TRP A 259 17.92 4.81 10.10
N VAL A 260 17.69 4.33 11.32
CA VAL A 260 18.57 3.38 12.00
C VAL A 260 17.76 2.13 12.28
N GLN A 261 18.11 1.03 11.62
CA GLN A 261 17.46 -0.27 11.82
C GLN A 261 18.16 -1.08 12.90
N LEU A 262 17.38 -1.64 13.79
CA LEU A 262 17.78 -2.59 14.81
C LEU A 262 17.21 -3.96 14.44
N SER A 263 18.02 -5.01 14.50
CA SER A 263 17.57 -6.38 14.27
C SER A 263 18.31 -7.38 15.13
N GLU A 264 17.59 -8.37 15.63
CA GLU A 264 18.14 -9.51 16.35
C GLU A 264 18.52 -10.67 15.41
N ALA A 265 17.95 -10.73 14.21
CA ALA A 265 18.24 -11.78 13.26
C ALA A 265 19.66 -11.62 12.70
N GLN A 266 20.43 -12.72 12.67
CA GLN A 266 21.83 -12.71 12.28
C GLN A 266 22.03 -12.80 10.76
N SER A 267 21.07 -13.40 10.05
CA SER A 267 21.18 -13.63 8.61
C SER A 267 19.84 -13.93 7.96
N TRP A 268 19.77 -13.75 6.64
CA TRP A 268 18.63 -14.21 5.85
C TRP A 268 18.41 -15.72 5.92
N SER A 269 19.49 -16.50 6.18
CA SER A 269 19.38 -17.95 6.42
C SER A 269 18.58 -18.28 7.68
N GLU A 270 18.77 -17.53 8.74
CA GLU A 270 17.99 -17.68 9.98
C GLU A 270 16.51 -17.35 9.75
N VAL A 271 16.23 -16.23 9.08
CA VAL A 271 14.85 -15.82 8.72
C VAL A 271 14.20 -16.86 7.81
N ALA A 272 14.90 -17.32 6.75
CA ALA A 272 14.37 -18.34 5.84
C ALA A 272 14.05 -19.66 6.58
N LYS A 273 14.86 -20.04 7.56
CA LYS A 273 14.64 -21.27 8.35
C LYS A 273 13.39 -21.14 9.24
N SER A 274 13.22 -20.00 9.92
CA SER A 274 12.06 -19.77 10.78
C SER A 274 10.77 -19.68 9.96
N GLU A 275 10.75 -18.89 8.89
CA GLU A 275 9.57 -18.71 8.05
C GLU A 275 9.20 -20.00 7.29
N ARG A 276 10.18 -20.78 6.83
CA ARG A 276 9.91 -22.08 6.23
C ARG A 276 9.19 -23.04 7.17
N ALA A 277 9.50 -23.00 8.48
CA ALA A 277 8.82 -23.84 9.47
C ALA A 277 7.33 -23.45 9.60
N VAL A 278 7.01 -22.18 9.41
CA VAL A 278 5.64 -21.66 9.40
C VAL A 278 4.90 -22.07 8.12
N PHE A 279 5.56 -22.02 6.95
CA PHE A 279 5.01 -22.41 5.65
C PHE A 279 5.08 -23.93 5.40
N THR A 280 4.84 -24.75 6.41
CA THR A 280 4.85 -26.21 6.30
C THR A 280 3.47 -26.78 6.58
N ASN A 281 2.97 -27.61 5.67
CA ASN A 281 1.78 -28.44 5.92
C ASN A 281 2.19 -29.88 6.16
N SER A 282 1.90 -30.41 7.35
CA SER A 282 2.10 -31.81 7.71
C SER A 282 0.80 -32.62 7.72
N ALA A 283 -0.35 -31.96 7.54
CA ALA A 283 -1.65 -32.63 7.54
C ALA A 283 -1.91 -33.33 6.19
N PRO A 284 -2.59 -34.48 6.16
CA PRO A 284 -3.02 -35.12 4.93
C PRO A 284 -3.98 -34.22 4.15
N LEU A 285 -3.94 -34.33 2.82
CA LEU A 285 -4.88 -33.62 1.95
C LEU A 285 -6.28 -34.21 2.06
N SER A 286 -7.31 -33.37 1.97
CA SER A 286 -8.68 -33.83 1.95
C SER A 286 -8.96 -34.65 0.69
N PRO A 287 -9.95 -35.57 0.73
CA PRO A 287 -10.34 -36.35 -0.46
C PRO A 287 -10.75 -35.44 -1.63
N GLU A 288 -11.42 -34.32 -1.34
CA GLU A 288 -11.87 -33.33 -2.34
C GLU A 288 -10.69 -32.68 -3.06
N LEU A 289 -9.72 -32.15 -2.28
CA LEU A 289 -8.51 -31.55 -2.83
C LEU A 289 -7.70 -32.58 -3.63
N THR A 290 -7.61 -33.82 -3.13
CA THR A 290 -6.93 -34.92 -3.83
C THR A 290 -7.59 -35.24 -5.17
N ARG A 291 -8.94 -35.28 -5.25
CA ARG A 291 -9.67 -35.47 -6.52
C ARG A 291 -9.36 -34.32 -7.50
N GLN A 292 -9.36 -33.09 -7.04
CA GLN A 292 -9.05 -31.93 -7.86
C GLN A 292 -7.62 -31.97 -8.40
N ILE A 293 -6.64 -32.32 -7.57
CA ILE A 293 -5.24 -32.51 -8.00
C ILE A 293 -5.14 -33.61 -9.09
N ASN A 294 -5.87 -34.72 -8.91
CA ASN A 294 -5.86 -35.80 -9.89
C ASN A 294 -6.47 -35.39 -11.23
N SER A 295 -7.46 -34.49 -11.26
CA SER A 295 -7.98 -33.97 -12.53
C SER A 295 -6.93 -33.12 -13.28
N TRP A 296 -6.16 -32.30 -12.59
CA TRP A 296 -5.06 -31.53 -13.22
C TRP A 296 -3.89 -32.41 -13.65
N ARG A 297 -3.66 -33.56 -12.99
CA ARG A 297 -2.60 -34.50 -13.38
C ARG A 297 -2.80 -35.05 -14.80
N GLY A 298 -4.04 -35.08 -15.29
CA GLY A 298 -4.39 -35.49 -16.64
C GLY A 298 -4.04 -34.51 -17.75
N LEU A 299 -3.67 -33.26 -17.40
CA LEU A 299 -3.25 -32.25 -18.37
C LEU A 299 -1.90 -32.62 -19.02
N PRO A 300 -1.70 -32.30 -20.33
CA PRO A 300 -0.60 -32.82 -21.14
C PRO A 300 0.77 -32.47 -20.61
N ASP A 301 1.02 -31.22 -20.28
CA ASP A 301 2.33 -30.76 -19.85
C ASP A 301 2.34 -30.08 -18.47
N ALA A 302 3.53 -29.84 -17.94
CA ALA A 302 3.70 -29.25 -16.61
C ALA A 302 3.30 -27.76 -16.58
N GLY A 303 3.51 -27.03 -17.67
CA GLY A 303 3.12 -25.63 -17.79
C GLY A 303 1.60 -25.45 -17.76
N GLU A 304 0.85 -26.29 -18.47
CA GLU A 304 -0.61 -26.30 -18.41
C GLU A 304 -1.12 -26.63 -17.01
N ARG A 305 -0.48 -27.58 -16.31
CA ARG A 305 -0.82 -27.89 -14.91
C ARG A 305 -0.60 -26.68 -13.99
N VAL A 306 0.52 -25.99 -14.13
CA VAL A 306 0.81 -24.75 -13.36
C VAL A 306 -0.24 -23.69 -13.64
N VAL A 307 -0.57 -23.45 -14.92
CA VAL A 307 -1.60 -22.47 -15.31
C VAL A 307 -2.97 -22.82 -14.75
N ALA A 308 -3.38 -24.08 -14.83
CA ALA A 308 -4.67 -24.54 -14.31
C ALA A 308 -4.77 -24.33 -12.78
N VAL A 309 -3.71 -24.67 -12.04
CA VAL A 309 -3.63 -24.45 -10.59
C VAL A 309 -3.65 -22.96 -10.26
N LEU A 310 -2.90 -22.13 -10.99
CA LEU A 310 -2.84 -20.70 -10.77
C LEU A 310 -4.20 -20.05 -11.03
N ARG A 311 -4.83 -20.35 -12.18
CA ARG A 311 -6.18 -19.85 -12.51
C ARG A 311 -7.21 -20.22 -11.44
N PHE A 312 -7.20 -21.48 -10.99
CA PHE A 312 -8.08 -21.90 -9.90
C PHE A 312 -7.91 -21.03 -8.65
N LEU A 313 -6.66 -20.77 -8.25
CA LEU A 313 -6.38 -19.94 -7.07
C LEU A 313 -6.78 -18.48 -7.29
N GLN A 314 -6.55 -17.94 -8.47
CA GLN A 314 -6.85 -16.55 -8.80
C GLN A 314 -8.34 -16.30 -8.96
N ASP A 315 -9.08 -17.21 -9.58
CA ASP A 315 -10.48 -17.01 -9.95
C ASP A 315 -11.48 -17.60 -8.94
N GLU A 316 -11.15 -18.74 -8.30
CA GLU A 316 -12.09 -19.46 -7.43
C GLU A 316 -11.78 -19.33 -5.94
N VAL A 317 -10.56 -18.93 -5.55
CA VAL A 317 -10.19 -18.68 -4.15
C VAL A 317 -10.09 -17.18 -3.94
N ARG A 318 -11.10 -16.57 -3.32
CA ARG A 318 -11.17 -15.14 -3.09
C ARG A 318 -10.03 -14.67 -2.18
N TYR A 319 -9.49 -13.49 -2.44
CA TYR A 319 -8.56 -12.84 -1.51
C TYR A 319 -9.33 -12.32 -0.30
N GLN A 320 -9.02 -12.83 0.87
CA GLN A 320 -9.56 -12.38 2.15
C GLN A 320 -8.66 -12.88 3.27
N GLY A 321 -8.06 -11.96 4.00
CA GLY A 321 -7.21 -12.25 5.13
C GLY A 321 -7.96 -12.15 6.45
N ILE A 322 -7.84 -13.20 7.29
CA ILE A 322 -8.21 -13.15 8.71
C ILE A 322 -6.89 -13.22 9.47
N GLU A 323 -6.27 -12.07 9.66
CA GLU A 323 -4.93 -11.92 10.21
C GLU A 323 -4.94 -11.74 11.73
N MET A 324 -5.88 -12.38 12.41
CA MET A 324 -6.01 -12.35 13.87
C MET A 324 -5.25 -13.51 14.51
N GLY A 325 -4.52 -13.23 15.57
CA GLY A 325 -3.76 -14.24 16.32
C GLY A 325 -2.75 -14.98 15.44
N ALA A 326 -2.79 -16.32 15.41
CA ALA A 326 -1.89 -17.11 14.58
C ALA A 326 -2.10 -16.89 13.07
N GLY A 327 -3.29 -16.43 12.65
CA GLY A 327 -3.59 -16.10 11.24
C GLY A 327 -2.79 -14.93 10.71
N ALA A 328 -2.29 -14.04 11.57
CA ALA A 328 -1.48 -12.90 11.17
C ALA A 328 -0.14 -13.31 10.52
N TYR A 329 0.44 -14.42 10.94
CA TYR A 329 1.78 -14.85 10.49
C TYR A 329 1.83 -16.28 9.94
N LYS A 330 0.83 -17.13 10.24
CA LYS A 330 0.84 -18.55 9.85
C LYS A 330 -0.25 -18.85 8.83
N PRO A 331 0.08 -19.42 7.66
CA PRO A 331 -0.92 -19.84 6.69
C PRO A 331 -1.83 -20.95 7.24
N ALA A 332 -3.08 -20.90 6.84
CA ALA A 332 -4.07 -21.90 7.17
C ALA A 332 -3.80 -23.23 6.44
N ASN A 333 -4.38 -24.32 6.94
CA ASN A 333 -4.28 -25.64 6.29
C ASN A 333 -4.79 -25.58 4.84
N PRO A 334 -4.02 -26.07 3.83
CA PRO A 334 -4.40 -26.04 2.42
C PRO A 334 -5.77 -26.65 2.11
N SER A 335 -6.14 -27.76 2.77
CA SER A 335 -7.47 -28.37 2.57
C SER A 335 -8.59 -27.50 3.10
N ALA A 336 -8.36 -26.74 4.17
CA ALA A 336 -9.32 -25.79 4.72
C ALA A 336 -9.49 -24.58 3.78
N VAL A 337 -8.39 -24.03 3.25
CA VAL A 337 -8.42 -22.93 2.26
C VAL A 337 -9.15 -23.37 1.00
N PHE A 338 -8.83 -24.56 0.50
CA PHE A 338 -9.52 -25.16 -0.65
C PHE A 338 -11.04 -25.30 -0.41
N ALA A 339 -11.46 -25.78 0.76
CA ALA A 339 -12.87 -25.98 1.08
C ALA A 339 -13.65 -24.67 1.24
N ARG A 340 -13.06 -23.68 1.91
CA ARG A 340 -13.71 -22.39 2.21
C ARG A 340 -13.67 -21.39 1.07
N ARG A 341 -12.82 -21.61 0.04
CA ARG A 341 -12.67 -20.76 -1.14
C ARG A 341 -12.29 -19.30 -0.83
N PHE A 342 -11.55 -19.08 0.22
CA PHE A 342 -10.92 -17.79 0.50
C PHE A 342 -9.66 -17.97 1.34
N GLY A 343 -8.76 -17.00 1.25
CA GLY A 343 -7.51 -16.90 2.01
C GLY A 343 -6.68 -15.72 1.55
N ASP A 344 -5.71 -15.31 2.37
CA ASP A 344 -4.76 -14.25 2.05
C ASP A 344 -3.56 -14.75 1.21
N CYS A 345 -2.54 -13.87 1.05
CA CYS A 345 -1.35 -14.20 0.25
C CYS A 345 -0.64 -15.46 0.75
N LYS A 346 -0.45 -15.62 2.07
CA LYS A 346 0.23 -16.78 2.66
C LYS A 346 -0.58 -18.07 2.53
N ASP A 347 -1.91 -17.99 2.70
CA ASP A 347 -2.84 -19.12 2.54
C ASP A 347 -2.84 -19.64 1.11
N LYS A 348 -3.00 -18.72 0.13
CA LYS A 348 -3.04 -19.04 -1.29
C LYS A 348 -1.68 -19.56 -1.78
N THR A 349 -0.59 -18.99 -1.29
CA THR A 349 0.77 -19.45 -1.59
C THR A 349 1.02 -20.85 -1.08
N LEU A 350 0.67 -21.16 0.18
CA LEU A 350 0.86 -22.51 0.72
C LEU A 350 -0.04 -23.54 0.01
N LEU A 351 -1.29 -23.19 -0.33
CA LEU A 351 -2.17 -24.06 -1.11
C LEU A 351 -1.59 -24.32 -2.51
N CYS A 352 -1.10 -23.28 -3.20
CA CYS A 352 -0.47 -23.39 -4.52
C CYS A 352 0.73 -24.35 -4.48
N VAL A 353 1.68 -24.09 -3.59
CA VAL A 353 2.89 -24.93 -3.42
C VAL A 353 2.52 -26.38 -3.08
N THR A 354 1.52 -26.59 -2.23
CA THR A 354 1.06 -27.93 -1.84
C THR A 354 0.49 -28.68 -3.05
N ILE A 355 -0.34 -28.04 -3.87
CA ILE A 355 -0.93 -28.66 -5.07
C ILE A 355 0.16 -28.96 -6.11
N LEU A 356 1.04 -27.99 -6.41
CA LEU A 356 2.09 -28.15 -7.42
C LEU A 356 3.05 -29.27 -7.04
N ARG A 357 3.46 -29.37 -5.79
CA ARG A 357 4.29 -30.48 -5.29
C ARG A 357 3.60 -31.84 -5.39
N ALA A 358 2.29 -31.90 -5.11
CA ALA A 358 1.51 -33.13 -5.28
C ALA A 358 1.37 -33.54 -6.77
N LEU A 359 1.51 -32.59 -7.70
CA LEU A 359 1.61 -32.83 -9.15
C LEU A 359 3.03 -33.19 -9.62
N GLY A 360 4.03 -33.21 -8.72
CA GLY A 360 5.44 -33.49 -9.04
C GLY A 360 6.20 -32.28 -9.58
N ILE A 361 5.69 -31.06 -9.39
CA ILE A 361 6.30 -29.81 -9.85
C ILE A 361 7.04 -29.16 -8.69
N GLU A 362 8.31 -28.77 -8.91
CA GLU A 362 9.10 -28.07 -7.91
C GLU A 362 8.56 -26.64 -7.70
N ALA A 363 8.10 -26.38 -6.49
CA ALA A 363 7.52 -25.08 -6.11
C ALA A 363 7.93 -24.70 -4.67
N TRP A 364 8.24 -23.42 -4.45
CA TRP A 364 8.64 -22.88 -3.15
C TRP A 364 7.90 -21.58 -2.82
N PRO A 365 7.48 -21.38 -1.57
CA PRO A 365 7.01 -20.07 -1.14
C PRO A 365 8.14 -19.06 -1.19
N VAL A 366 7.82 -17.83 -1.51
CA VAL A 366 8.76 -16.70 -1.55
C VAL A 366 8.12 -15.52 -0.82
N LEU A 367 8.84 -14.96 0.14
CA LEU A 367 8.45 -13.71 0.79
C LEU A 367 9.06 -12.53 0.03
N VAL A 368 8.27 -11.51 -0.22
CA VAL A 368 8.68 -10.29 -0.94
C VAL A 368 8.26 -9.05 -0.16
N ALA A 369 8.96 -7.93 -0.41
CA ALA A 369 8.59 -6.60 0.09
C ALA A 369 8.16 -5.77 -1.12
N THR A 370 6.86 -5.47 -1.22
CA THR A 370 6.27 -4.84 -2.41
C THR A 370 6.68 -3.38 -2.55
N ASP A 371 6.96 -2.72 -1.44
CA ASP A 371 7.41 -1.33 -1.33
C ASP A 371 8.94 -1.18 -1.37
N LEU A 372 9.71 -2.11 -0.78
CA LEU A 372 11.18 -2.02 -0.76
C LEU A 372 11.82 -2.57 -2.03
N ARG A 373 11.24 -3.59 -2.64
CA ARG A 373 11.74 -4.21 -3.88
C ARG A 373 13.23 -4.57 -3.80
N GLN A 374 14.05 -4.10 -4.76
CA GLN A 374 15.50 -4.31 -4.77
C GLN A 374 16.23 -3.67 -3.59
N THR A 375 15.69 -2.60 -2.99
CA THR A 375 16.35 -1.94 -1.85
C THR A 375 16.27 -2.75 -0.56
N LEU A 376 15.46 -3.81 -0.51
CA LEU A 376 15.44 -4.76 0.61
C LEU A 376 16.85 -5.34 0.90
N GLN A 377 17.71 -5.43 -0.11
CA GLN A 377 19.12 -5.85 0.08
C GLN A 377 19.93 -4.91 0.97
N ASP A 378 19.47 -3.66 1.09
CA ASP A 378 20.10 -2.65 1.96
C ASP A 378 19.66 -2.77 3.42
N TRP A 379 18.70 -3.64 3.74
CA TRP A 379 18.16 -3.79 5.09
C TRP A 379 18.81 -4.94 5.85
N LEU A 380 18.79 -4.87 7.19
CA LEU A 380 19.16 -6.01 8.03
C LEU A 380 18.10 -7.11 7.91
N PRO A 381 18.53 -8.39 8.03
CA PRO A 381 17.59 -9.50 8.00
C PRO A 381 16.53 -9.40 9.09
N THR A 382 15.27 -9.47 8.70
CA THR A 382 14.11 -9.62 9.60
C THR A 382 12.88 -10.07 8.79
N ALA A 383 11.98 -10.83 9.42
CA ALA A 383 10.73 -11.25 8.78
C ALA A 383 9.74 -10.08 8.63
N SER A 384 9.82 -9.06 9.46
CA SER A 384 8.92 -7.89 9.45
C SER A 384 9.10 -6.96 8.24
N GLN A 385 10.09 -7.18 7.38
CA GLN A 385 10.24 -6.44 6.13
C GLN A 385 9.39 -6.99 4.98
N PHE A 386 8.81 -8.17 5.13
CA PHE A 386 8.00 -8.79 4.09
C PHE A 386 6.52 -8.50 4.33
N ASP A 387 5.85 -8.05 3.31
CA ASP A 387 4.42 -7.73 3.29
C ASP A 387 3.60 -8.66 2.38
N HIS A 388 4.28 -9.48 1.54
CA HIS A 388 3.59 -10.34 0.60
C HIS A 388 4.27 -11.70 0.41
N ALA A 389 3.50 -12.70 -0.04
CA ALA A 389 3.96 -14.06 -0.31
C ALA A 389 3.52 -14.51 -1.71
N ILE A 390 4.49 -14.99 -2.49
CA ILE A 390 4.31 -15.51 -3.85
C ILE A 390 4.93 -16.91 -3.99
N VAL A 391 4.93 -17.48 -5.19
CA VAL A 391 5.44 -18.82 -5.48
C VAL A 391 6.54 -18.77 -6.53
N GLN A 392 7.70 -19.38 -6.25
CA GLN A 392 8.68 -19.74 -7.26
C GLN A 392 8.38 -21.15 -7.77
N VAL A 393 8.30 -21.33 -9.08
CA VAL A 393 8.19 -22.63 -9.77
C VAL A 393 9.38 -22.83 -10.67
N THR A 394 9.98 -24.01 -10.65
CA THR A 394 11.08 -24.38 -11.56
C THR A 394 10.59 -25.45 -12.54
N LEU A 395 10.63 -25.12 -13.83
CA LEU A 395 10.33 -26.06 -14.93
C LEU A 395 11.45 -25.98 -15.96
N ASP A 396 11.98 -27.13 -16.36
CA ASP A 396 13.03 -27.25 -17.38
C ASP A 396 14.24 -26.33 -17.14
N GLY A 397 14.58 -26.11 -15.86
CA GLY A 397 15.67 -25.24 -15.45
C GLY A 397 15.34 -23.74 -15.45
N GLN A 398 14.14 -23.34 -15.84
CA GLN A 398 13.65 -21.96 -15.81
C GLN A 398 12.83 -21.70 -14.54
N SER A 399 13.06 -20.55 -13.90
CA SER A 399 12.25 -20.09 -12.76
C SER A 399 11.12 -19.17 -13.22
N TYR A 400 9.91 -19.46 -12.74
CA TYR A 400 8.70 -18.66 -12.90
C TYR A 400 8.29 -18.12 -11.53
N TRP A 401 7.87 -16.85 -11.49
CA TRP A 401 7.39 -16.18 -10.30
C TRP A 401 5.90 -15.97 -10.45
N LEU A 402 5.12 -16.59 -9.58
CA LEU A 402 3.68 -16.66 -9.70
C LEU A 402 3.03 -16.04 -8.47
N ASP A 403 2.08 -15.16 -8.69
CA ASP A 403 1.27 -14.58 -7.63
C ASP A 403 -0.15 -15.19 -7.62
N PRO A 404 -0.45 -16.09 -6.67
CA PRO A 404 -1.78 -16.66 -6.56
C PRO A 404 -2.87 -15.66 -6.18
N THR A 405 -2.51 -14.44 -5.76
CA THR A 405 -3.46 -13.38 -5.38
C THR A 405 -3.86 -12.49 -6.56
N ALA A 406 -3.01 -12.41 -7.59
CA ALA A 406 -3.31 -11.66 -8.80
C ALA A 406 -4.52 -12.27 -9.54
N THR A 407 -5.59 -11.47 -9.72
CA THR A 407 -6.81 -11.92 -10.37
C THR A 407 -6.79 -11.67 -11.87
N PHE A 408 -7.59 -12.42 -12.62
CA PHE A 408 -7.83 -12.23 -14.06
C PHE A 408 -6.63 -12.41 -14.99
N GLN A 409 -5.51 -12.97 -14.52
CA GLN A 409 -4.40 -13.28 -15.39
C GLN A 409 -4.76 -14.42 -16.37
N ARG A 410 -4.47 -14.21 -17.66
CA ARG A 410 -4.77 -15.16 -18.74
C ARG A 410 -3.52 -15.49 -19.58
N GLY A 411 -3.67 -16.31 -20.60
CA GLY A 411 -2.59 -16.80 -21.46
C GLY A 411 -1.87 -18.03 -20.92
N PRO A 412 -0.86 -18.54 -21.63
CA PRO A 412 -0.01 -19.66 -21.22
C PRO A 412 0.98 -19.24 -20.12
N LEU A 413 1.74 -20.19 -19.55
CA LEU A 413 2.70 -19.91 -18.48
C LEU A 413 3.74 -18.84 -18.87
N ALA A 414 4.24 -18.90 -20.10
CA ALA A 414 5.23 -17.93 -20.61
C ALA A 414 4.67 -16.49 -20.78
N ALA A 415 3.35 -16.33 -20.85
CA ALA A 415 2.67 -15.03 -20.93
C ALA A 415 2.29 -14.47 -19.55
N ARG A 416 2.65 -15.14 -18.45
CA ARG A 416 2.40 -14.64 -17.10
C ARG A 416 3.39 -13.54 -16.73
N SER A 417 2.84 -12.45 -16.25
CA SER A 417 3.62 -11.34 -15.71
C SER A 417 3.62 -11.37 -14.18
N TRP A 418 4.58 -10.69 -13.61
CA TRP A 418 4.65 -10.41 -12.17
C TRP A 418 5.14 -8.98 -11.95
N PRO A 419 4.74 -8.33 -10.85
CA PRO A 419 5.27 -7.02 -10.46
C PRO A 419 6.79 -7.05 -10.28
N ASN A 420 7.44 -5.90 -10.42
CA ASN A 420 8.87 -5.78 -10.14
C ASN A 420 9.10 -5.85 -8.62
N TYR A 421 9.29 -7.05 -8.09
CA TYR A 421 9.63 -7.28 -6.68
C TYR A 421 11.11 -7.05 -6.38
N GLY A 422 11.98 -6.97 -7.39
CA GLY A 422 13.43 -6.81 -7.26
C GLY A 422 14.14 -8.00 -6.59
N CYS A 423 13.76 -8.36 -5.37
CA CYS A 423 14.29 -9.55 -4.70
C CYS A 423 13.26 -10.15 -3.72
N GLY A 424 13.50 -11.39 -3.28
CA GLY A 424 12.67 -12.09 -2.32
C GLY A 424 13.39 -13.21 -1.60
N LEU A 425 12.83 -13.66 -0.48
CA LEU A 425 13.36 -14.74 0.33
C LEU A 425 12.67 -16.06 -0.03
N VAL A 426 13.35 -16.92 -0.80
CA VAL A 426 12.83 -18.23 -1.18
C VAL A 426 12.90 -19.18 0.01
N LEU A 427 11.78 -19.74 0.45
CA LEU A 427 11.69 -20.62 1.62
C LEU A 427 12.02 -22.08 1.27
N ARG A 428 13.23 -22.32 0.76
CA ARG A 428 13.74 -23.66 0.48
C ARG A 428 14.88 -24.07 1.43
N PRO A 429 15.15 -25.37 1.59
CA PRO A 429 16.32 -25.82 2.35
C PRO A 429 17.60 -25.24 1.75
N GLY A 430 18.48 -24.72 2.61
CA GLY A 430 19.78 -24.18 2.17
C GLY A 430 19.75 -22.73 1.66
N THR A 431 18.62 -22.01 1.76
CA THR A 431 18.59 -20.56 1.47
C THR A 431 19.45 -19.80 2.46
N THR A 432 20.38 -18.99 1.94
CA THR A 432 21.31 -18.16 2.71
C THR A 432 21.14 -16.67 2.46
N GLU A 433 20.53 -16.29 1.34
CA GLU A 433 20.47 -14.92 0.82
C GLU A 433 19.11 -14.65 0.17
N LEU A 434 18.82 -13.38 -0.08
CA LEU A 434 17.72 -12.96 -0.93
C LEU A 434 18.00 -13.40 -2.38
N ALA A 435 17.02 -13.95 -3.04
CA ALA A 435 17.08 -14.26 -4.47
C ALA A 435 16.70 -13.04 -5.29
N VAL A 436 17.42 -12.75 -6.35
CA VAL A 436 17.00 -11.73 -7.33
C VAL A 436 15.78 -12.25 -8.08
N ILE A 437 14.73 -11.44 -8.13
CA ILE A 437 13.54 -11.66 -8.94
C ILE A 437 13.69 -10.77 -10.17
N PRO A 438 13.96 -11.33 -11.36
CA PRO A 438 14.10 -10.52 -12.56
C PRO A 438 12.79 -9.83 -12.90
N GLU A 439 12.85 -8.71 -13.58
CA GLU A 439 11.65 -8.09 -14.14
C GLU A 439 10.96 -9.05 -15.11
N SER A 440 9.63 -9.00 -15.13
CA SER A 440 8.85 -9.77 -16.10
C SER A 440 9.24 -9.37 -17.53
N THR A 441 9.40 -10.35 -18.41
CA THR A 441 9.60 -10.11 -19.84
C THR A 441 8.29 -9.78 -20.55
N VAL A 442 7.16 -10.13 -19.96
CA VAL A 442 5.83 -9.78 -20.44
C VAL A 442 5.54 -8.33 -20.05
N ARG A 443 5.35 -7.48 -21.04
CA ARG A 443 5.12 -6.04 -20.84
C ARG A 443 3.65 -5.69 -21.09
N PRO A 444 3.09 -4.74 -20.34
CA PRO A 444 1.78 -4.17 -20.64
C PRO A 444 1.84 -3.45 -21.99
N LYS A 445 0.73 -3.45 -22.72
CA LYS A 445 0.57 -2.62 -23.91
C LYS A 445 -0.89 -2.29 -24.12
N THR A 446 -1.17 -1.01 -24.29
CA THR A 446 -2.49 -0.53 -24.67
C THR A 446 -2.41 0.21 -26.01
N THR A 447 -3.20 -0.23 -26.98
CA THR A 447 -3.34 0.42 -28.28
C THR A 447 -4.74 0.98 -28.40
N VAL A 448 -4.84 2.30 -28.56
CA VAL A 448 -6.11 2.99 -28.83
C VAL A 448 -6.11 3.46 -30.27
N THR A 449 -7.11 3.03 -31.06
CA THR A 449 -7.29 3.46 -32.44
C THR A 449 -8.62 4.20 -32.59
N GLU A 450 -8.55 5.45 -32.98
CA GLU A 450 -9.70 6.31 -33.22
C GLU A 450 -9.94 6.47 -34.74
N TYR A 451 -11.14 6.15 -35.17
CA TYR A 451 -11.57 6.32 -36.57
C TYR A 451 -12.55 7.48 -36.65
N PHE A 452 -12.13 8.60 -37.22
CA PHE A 452 -12.94 9.79 -37.42
C PHE A 452 -13.46 9.86 -38.85
N LEU A 453 -14.77 9.81 -38.98
CA LEU A 453 -15.44 10.15 -40.25
C LEU A 453 -15.95 11.60 -40.17
N ILE A 454 -15.09 12.53 -40.61
CA ILE A 454 -15.36 13.96 -40.55
C ILE A 454 -16.18 14.36 -41.78
N ARG A 455 -17.36 14.91 -41.54
CA ARG A 455 -18.24 15.41 -42.58
C ARG A 455 -18.05 16.92 -42.75
N LEU A 456 -18.79 17.52 -43.69
CA LEU A 456 -18.79 18.96 -43.89
C LEU A 456 -19.11 19.73 -42.60
N LEU A 457 -18.63 20.98 -42.54
CA LEU A 457 -18.93 21.91 -41.45
C LEU A 457 -20.44 21.96 -41.18
N GLY A 458 -20.83 21.84 -39.91
CA GLY A 458 -22.23 21.80 -39.49
C GLY A 458 -22.86 20.39 -39.42
N TYR A 459 -22.17 19.35 -39.87
CA TYR A 459 -22.62 17.96 -39.74
C TYR A 459 -21.88 17.26 -38.62
N PRO A 460 -22.53 16.29 -37.92
CA PRO A 460 -21.87 15.48 -36.91
C PRO A 460 -20.73 14.65 -37.48
N THR A 461 -19.68 14.47 -36.69
CA THR A 461 -18.58 13.55 -36.95
C THR A 461 -18.86 12.22 -36.26
N ASP A 462 -18.72 11.11 -36.99
CA ASP A 462 -18.78 9.78 -36.42
C ASP A 462 -17.39 9.42 -35.89
N LEU A 463 -17.32 8.94 -34.65
CA LEU A 463 -16.10 8.45 -34.00
C LEU A 463 -16.29 7.00 -33.55
N LYS A 464 -15.43 6.11 -34.04
CA LYS A 464 -15.29 4.75 -33.55
C LYS A 464 -13.93 4.63 -32.85
N VAL A 465 -13.94 4.17 -31.60
CA VAL A 465 -12.73 3.95 -30.78
C VAL A 465 -12.55 2.46 -30.55
N VAL A 466 -11.40 1.93 -30.93
CA VAL A 466 -11.00 0.55 -30.66
C VAL A 466 -9.82 0.56 -29.70
N THR A 467 -9.99 -0.02 -28.53
CA THR A 467 -8.92 -0.21 -27.55
C THR A 467 -8.55 -1.69 -27.50
N VAL A 468 -7.28 -1.99 -27.70
CA VAL A 468 -6.69 -3.32 -27.53
C VAL A 468 -5.70 -3.26 -26.37
N ALA A 469 -5.92 -4.07 -25.36
CA ALA A 469 -5.05 -4.22 -24.20
C ALA A 469 -4.43 -5.62 -24.20
N ASP A 470 -3.10 -5.68 -24.07
CA ASP A 470 -2.32 -6.92 -24.09
C ASP A 470 -1.68 -7.19 -22.71
N GLY A 471 -1.57 -8.45 -22.34
CA GLY A 471 -0.84 -8.89 -21.15
C GLY A 471 -1.38 -8.28 -19.85
N PRO A 472 -0.53 -7.64 -19.01
CA PRO A 472 -0.98 -7.02 -17.76
C PRO A 472 -2.11 -6.01 -17.92
N ASP A 473 -2.12 -5.22 -19.02
CA ASP A 473 -3.19 -4.25 -19.29
C ASP A 473 -4.53 -4.96 -19.57
N ALA A 474 -4.49 -6.14 -20.25
CA ALA A 474 -5.68 -6.96 -20.44
C ALA A 474 -6.21 -7.51 -19.11
N ASP A 475 -5.32 -7.97 -18.22
CA ASP A 475 -5.67 -8.44 -16.88
C ASP A 475 -6.33 -7.32 -16.07
N ASP A 476 -5.78 -6.10 -16.14
CA ASP A 476 -6.31 -4.92 -15.46
C ASP A 476 -7.68 -4.51 -16.01
N LEU A 477 -7.85 -4.56 -17.31
CA LEU A 477 -9.12 -4.22 -17.97
C LEU A 477 -10.23 -5.23 -17.60
N ARG A 478 -9.91 -6.54 -17.53
CA ARG A 478 -10.85 -7.56 -17.04
C ARG A 478 -11.28 -7.29 -15.61
N ARG A 479 -10.31 -6.91 -14.74
CA ARG A 479 -10.59 -6.58 -13.34
C ARG A 479 -11.54 -5.40 -13.23
N GLN A 480 -11.30 -4.33 -13.98
CA GLN A 480 -12.16 -3.16 -14.00
C GLN A 480 -13.58 -3.48 -14.49
N PHE A 481 -13.70 -4.26 -15.56
CA PHE A 481 -15.02 -4.71 -16.04
C PHE A 481 -15.75 -5.61 -15.05
N SER A 482 -15.04 -6.44 -14.31
CA SER A 482 -15.62 -7.28 -13.26
C SER A 482 -16.12 -6.45 -12.07
N ALA A 483 -15.39 -5.38 -11.70
CA ALA A 483 -15.75 -4.52 -10.57
C ALA A 483 -16.90 -3.56 -10.90
N ASP A 484 -16.85 -2.88 -12.04
CA ASP A 484 -17.71 -1.74 -12.35
C ASP A 484 -18.84 -2.07 -13.35
N GLY A 485 -18.61 -3.09 -14.18
CA GLY A 485 -19.50 -3.44 -15.28
C GLY A 485 -19.33 -2.54 -16.52
N ARG A 486 -19.82 -3.04 -17.65
CA ARG A 486 -19.64 -2.39 -18.97
C ARG A 486 -20.29 -1.01 -19.07
N THR A 487 -21.47 -0.83 -18.47
CA THR A 487 -22.20 0.44 -18.54
C THR A 487 -21.46 1.55 -17.80
N ALA A 488 -20.92 1.27 -16.61
CA ALA A 488 -20.14 2.25 -15.86
C ALA A 488 -18.83 2.61 -16.57
N TRP A 489 -18.17 1.64 -17.18
CA TRP A 489 -17.01 1.87 -18.04
C TRP A 489 -17.35 2.83 -19.19
N GLN A 490 -18.39 2.51 -19.99
CA GLN A 490 -18.81 3.33 -21.12
C GLN A 490 -19.18 4.75 -20.71
N THR A 491 -19.80 4.93 -19.51
CA THR A 491 -20.10 6.25 -18.97
C THR A 491 -18.83 7.03 -18.64
N ARG A 492 -17.82 6.38 -18.04
CA ARG A 492 -16.53 7.04 -17.76
C ARG A 492 -15.81 7.44 -19.05
N ALA A 493 -15.77 6.54 -20.03
CA ALA A 493 -15.17 6.81 -21.34
C ALA A 493 -15.85 8.00 -22.04
N LEU A 494 -17.20 8.02 -22.06
CA LEU A 494 -17.95 9.15 -22.60
C LEU A 494 -17.60 10.47 -21.87
N ASN A 495 -17.52 10.46 -20.53
CA ASN A 495 -17.16 11.65 -19.75
C ASN A 495 -15.73 12.14 -20.06
N SER A 496 -14.79 11.21 -20.26
CA SER A 496 -13.42 11.56 -20.66
C SER A 496 -13.39 12.22 -22.05
N PHE A 497 -14.12 11.67 -23.00
CA PHE A 497 -14.25 12.28 -24.34
C PHE A 497 -15.02 13.60 -24.29
N ALA A 498 -16.02 13.75 -23.44
CA ALA A 498 -16.81 15.00 -23.30
C ALA A 498 -15.94 16.18 -22.79
N ALA A 499 -14.88 15.92 -22.05
CA ALA A 499 -13.91 16.94 -21.66
C ALA A 499 -13.13 17.54 -22.86
N LEU A 500 -13.00 16.78 -23.96
CA LEU A 500 -12.32 17.19 -25.20
C LEU A 500 -13.31 17.61 -26.29
N TYR A 501 -14.43 16.92 -26.37
CA TYR A 501 -15.51 17.12 -27.33
C TYR A 501 -16.83 17.34 -26.60
N PRO A 502 -17.15 18.57 -26.14
CA PRO A 502 -18.28 18.82 -25.25
C PRO A 502 -19.65 18.38 -25.76
N ASP A 503 -19.82 18.26 -27.07
CA ASP A 503 -21.07 17.84 -27.72
C ASP A 503 -21.05 16.37 -28.17
N ILE A 504 -20.21 15.53 -27.57
CA ILE A 504 -20.14 14.09 -27.86
C ILE A 504 -21.31 13.36 -27.22
N GLU A 505 -21.87 12.40 -27.94
CA GLU A 505 -22.91 11.52 -27.46
C GLU A 505 -22.67 10.07 -27.88
N LEU A 506 -23.21 9.11 -27.14
CA LEU A 506 -23.14 7.70 -27.50
C LEU A 506 -23.97 7.44 -28.77
N ALA A 507 -23.35 6.74 -29.73
CA ALA A 507 -24.03 6.28 -30.95
C ALA A 507 -24.56 4.86 -30.81
N ALA A 508 -23.87 4.00 -30.04
CA ALA A 508 -24.26 2.60 -29.80
C ALA A 508 -23.63 2.09 -28.50
N PRO A 509 -24.17 0.99 -27.93
CA PRO A 509 -23.51 0.26 -26.87
C PRO A 509 -22.11 -0.22 -27.29
N MET A 510 -21.22 -0.31 -26.32
CA MET A 510 -19.84 -0.79 -26.50
C MET A 510 -19.81 -2.30 -26.79
N ASP A 511 -18.99 -2.72 -27.75
CA ASP A 511 -18.62 -4.13 -27.94
C ASP A 511 -17.41 -4.48 -27.07
N TYR A 512 -17.37 -5.75 -26.64
CA TYR A 512 -16.29 -6.30 -25.84
C TYR A 512 -15.93 -7.69 -26.35
N ALA A 513 -14.65 -7.93 -26.58
CA ALA A 513 -14.10 -9.24 -26.93
C ALA A 513 -12.92 -9.56 -26.00
N ASP A 514 -12.78 -10.79 -25.60
CA ASP A 514 -11.77 -11.30 -24.70
C ASP A 514 -11.15 -12.58 -25.27
N ASP A 515 -9.89 -12.50 -25.64
CA ASP A 515 -9.09 -13.66 -26.05
C ASP A 515 -8.22 -14.10 -24.86
N GLU A 516 -8.74 -15.02 -24.06
CA GLU A 516 -8.04 -15.54 -22.89
C GLU A 516 -6.77 -16.32 -23.25
N ASP A 517 -6.67 -16.91 -24.44
CA ASP A 517 -5.51 -17.71 -24.86
C ASP A 517 -4.32 -16.80 -25.26
N GLN A 518 -4.59 -15.67 -25.90
CA GLN A 518 -3.57 -14.68 -26.24
C GLN A 518 -3.32 -13.66 -25.12
N ASN A 519 -4.16 -13.64 -24.09
CA ASN A 519 -4.22 -12.62 -23.06
C ASN A 519 -4.43 -11.21 -23.62
N GLU A 520 -5.43 -11.07 -24.49
CA GLU A 520 -5.82 -9.81 -25.16
C GLU A 520 -7.29 -9.47 -24.83
N VAL A 521 -7.56 -8.20 -24.58
CA VAL A 521 -8.93 -7.68 -24.44
C VAL A 521 -9.12 -6.54 -25.41
N MET A 522 -10.23 -6.59 -26.16
CA MET A 522 -10.60 -5.54 -27.09
C MET A 522 -11.96 -4.94 -26.73
N THR A 523 -12.02 -3.61 -26.74
CA THR A 523 -13.28 -2.85 -26.67
C THR A 523 -13.48 -2.04 -27.93
N THR A 524 -14.75 -1.87 -28.34
CA THR A 524 -15.11 -0.95 -29.43
C THR A 524 -16.24 -0.05 -28.98
N GLU A 525 -16.01 1.24 -29.06
CA GLU A 525 -16.96 2.27 -28.65
C GLU A 525 -17.38 3.12 -29.83
N TYR A 526 -18.62 3.62 -29.82
CA TYR A 526 -19.22 4.35 -30.93
C TYR A 526 -19.82 5.66 -30.43
N TYR A 527 -19.44 6.77 -31.07
CA TYR A 527 -19.85 8.12 -30.69
C TYR A 527 -20.24 8.99 -31.89
N HIS A 528 -21.05 10.02 -31.59
CA HIS A 528 -21.31 11.14 -32.48
C HIS A 528 -20.82 12.43 -31.83
N ILE A 529 -20.02 13.21 -32.52
CA ILE A 529 -19.54 14.54 -32.10
C ILE A 529 -20.30 15.56 -32.93
N ARG A 530 -21.26 16.28 -32.33
CA ARG A 530 -22.11 17.21 -33.04
C ARG A 530 -21.35 18.41 -33.63
N ARG A 531 -20.34 18.91 -32.89
CA ARG A 531 -19.51 20.04 -33.26
C ARG A 531 -18.04 19.70 -33.07
N MET A 532 -17.43 19.13 -34.08
CA MET A 532 -16.00 18.81 -34.09
C MET A 532 -15.14 20.05 -34.42
N TRP A 533 -15.67 20.96 -35.24
CA TRP A 533 -14.98 22.14 -35.73
C TRP A 533 -15.14 23.32 -34.79
N SER A 534 -14.05 23.94 -34.38
CA SER A 534 -13.98 25.16 -33.60
C SER A 534 -13.43 26.32 -34.44
N PRO A 535 -13.88 27.57 -34.25
CA PRO A 535 -13.28 28.72 -34.94
C PRO A 535 -11.79 28.82 -34.64
N SER A 536 -10.98 29.12 -35.67
CA SER A 536 -9.55 29.34 -35.48
C SER A 536 -9.29 30.60 -34.63
N PRO A 537 -8.35 30.58 -33.67
CA PRO A 537 -7.96 31.78 -32.91
C PRO A 537 -7.48 32.95 -33.78
N SER A 538 -6.97 32.66 -34.97
CA SER A 538 -6.59 33.70 -35.98
C SER A 538 -7.79 34.39 -36.61
N GLY A 539 -9.02 33.93 -36.41
CA GLY A 539 -10.24 34.41 -37.05
C GLY A 539 -10.39 33.93 -38.49
N LEU A 540 -9.46 33.14 -39.02
CA LEU A 540 -9.51 32.58 -40.38
C LEU A 540 -9.74 31.07 -40.33
N GLY A 541 -10.95 30.64 -40.77
CA GLY A 541 -11.30 29.22 -40.84
C GLY A 541 -11.61 28.54 -39.50
N TYR A 542 -11.56 27.24 -39.54
CA TYR A 542 -11.90 26.34 -38.43
C TYR A 542 -10.79 25.35 -38.19
N LEU A 543 -10.73 24.80 -36.98
CA LEU A 543 -9.79 23.75 -36.59
C LEU A 543 -10.48 22.58 -35.86
N CYS A 544 -9.91 21.38 -36.05
CA CYS A 544 -10.20 20.18 -35.26
C CYS A 544 -8.94 19.73 -34.57
N ARG A 545 -9.07 19.33 -33.30
CA ARG A 545 -7.97 18.77 -32.51
C ARG A 545 -8.23 17.31 -32.20
N PHE A 546 -7.16 16.51 -32.23
CA PHE A 546 -7.14 15.09 -31.94
C PHE A 546 -6.18 14.87 -30.78
N TYR A 547 -6.64 14.16 -29.75
CA TYR A 547 -5.91 14.04 -28.50
C TYR A 547 -5.70 12.58 -28.14
N PRO A 548 -4.45 12.11 -27.99
CA PRO A 548 -4.15 10.75 -27.52
C PRO A 548 -4.43 10.65 -26.01
N GLN A 549 -5.68 10.34 -25.66
CA GLN A 549 -6.14 10.32 -24.27
C GLN A 549 -5.36 9.34 -23.38
N ASN A 550 -4.86 8.23 -23.94
CA ASN A 550 -4.04 7.25 -23.24
C ASN A 550 -2.60 7.74 -22.99
N ILE A 551 -2.05 8.65 -23.82
CA ILE A 551 -0.68 9.17 -23.69
C ILE A 551 -0.62 10.44 -22.83
N ILE A 552 -1.56 11.38 -23.00
CA ILE A 552 -1.56 12.69 -22.33
C ILE A 552 -1.32 12.61 -20.81
N PRO A 553 -1.95 11.69 -20.03
CA PRO A 553 -1.70 11.60 -18.60
C PRO A 553 -0.24 11.29 -18.24
N ALA A 554 0.44 10.50 -19.07
CA ALA A 554 1.83 10.08 -18.85
C ALA A 554 2.86 11.16 -19.18
N VAL A 555 2.49 12.17 -19.98
CA VAL A 555 3.40 13.24 -20.42
C VAL A 555 3.19 14.58 -19.70
N ARG A 556 2.34 14.61 -18.68
CA ARG A 556 2.14 15.80 -17.84
C ARG A 556 3.36 16.06 -16.96
N LYS A 557 3.73 17.33 -16.82
CA LYS A 557 4.79 17.73 -15.88
C LYS A 557 4.38 17.42 -14.44
N PRO A 558 5.32 16.95 -13.60
CA PRO A 558 5.07 16.78 -12.18
C PRO A 558 4.82 18.14 -11.51
N LYS A 559 4.08 18.14 -10.40
CA LYS A 559 3.76 19.36 -9.64
C LYS A 559 5.03 20.02 -9.08
N VAL A 560 5.95 19.20 -8.57
CA VAL A 560 7.25 19.65 -8.05
C VAL A 560 8.30 19.41 -9.12
N SER A 561 8.85 20.50 -9.68
CA SER A 561 9.84 20.46 -10.76
C SER A 561 11.28 20.58 -10.26
N PHE A 562 11.49 21.25 -9.12
CA PHE A 562 12.78 21.32 -8.43
C PHE A 562 12.75 20.28 -7.30
N ARG A 563 13.56 19.24 -7.43
CA ARG A 563 13.52 18.07 -6.55
C ARG A 563 14.87 17.79 -5.93
N SER A 564 14.82 17.34 -4.69
CA SER A 564 15.95 16.75 -3.95
C SER A 564 15.85 15.21 -3.92
N MET A 565 14.72 14.66 -4.38
CA MET A 565 14.41 13.24 -4.41
C MET A 565 14.09 12.76 -5.82
N PRO A 566 14.28 11.47 -6.14
CA PRO A 566 13.98 10.93 -7.47
C PRO A 566 12.48 11.05 -7.78
N LEU A 567 12.14 11.24 -9.05
CA LEU A 567 10.77 11.22 -9.54
C LEU A 567 10.34 9.80 -9.86
N GLY A 568 9.25 9.33 -9.26
CA GLY A 568 8.62 8.07 -9.62
C GLY A 568 7.87 8.15 -10.95
N LEU A 569 8.04 7.14 -11.80
CA LEU A 569 7.31 7.01 -13.05
C LEU A 569 6.42 5.77 -13.03
N PRO A 570 5.23 5.82 -13.67
CA PRO A 570 4.46 4.62 -13.97
C PRO A 570 5.32 3.69 -14.86
N TYR A 571 5.67 2.51 -14.33
CA TYR A 571 6.55 1.57 -15.03
C TYR A 571 6.20 0.12 -14.71
N PRO A 572 6.23 -0.79 -15.68
CA PRO A 572 6.36 -0.54 -17.11
C PRO A 572 5.07 0.05 -17.69
N LYS A 573 5.20 0.92 -18.72
CA LYS A 573 4.07 1.49 -19.45
C LYS A 573 4.39 1.56 -20.95
N HIS A 574 3.44 1.09 -21.79
CA HIS A 574 3.55 1.14 -23.25
C HIS A 574 2.19 1.50 -23.85
N GLU A 575 2.09 2.72 -24.35
CA GLU A 575 0.89 3.28 -24.93
C GLU A 575 1.08 3.55 -26.43
N VAL A 576 0.16 3.08 -27.22
CA VAL A 576 0.09 3.39 -28.67
C VAL A 576 -1.24 4.06 -28.93
N PHE A 577 -1.19 5.21 -29.56
CA PHE A 577 -2.36 5.91 -30.06
C PHE A 577 -2.31 5.96 -31.58
N ARG A 578 -3.44 5.66 -32.22
CA ARG A 578 -3.63 5.80 -33.67
C ARG A 578 -4.89 6.58 -33.93
N ALA A 579 -4.82 7.52 -34.88
CA ALA A 579 -6.01 8.15 -35.42
C ALA A 579 -6.04 8.00 -36.94
N GLU A 580 -7.11 7.42 -37.44
CA GLU A 580 -7.45 7.41 -38.85
C GLU A 580 -8.55 8.44 -39.09
N ILE A 581 -8.21 9.50 -39.79
CA ILE A 581 -9.09 10.63 -40.04
C ILE A 581 -9.46 10.65 -41.52
N THR A 582 -10.75 10.47 -41.81
CA THR A 582 -11.29 10.55 -43.18
C THR A 582 -11.98 11.89 -43.35
N PRO A 583 -11.31 12.87 -43.98
CA PRO A 583 -11.83 14.20 -44.17
C PRO A 583 -12.50 14.37 -45.52
N VAL A 584 -13.39 15.36 -45.61
CA VAL A 584 -13.99 15.72 -46.91
C VAL A 584 -13.07 16.63 -47.73
N GLN A 585 -12.31 17.53 -47.09
CA GLN A 585 -11.33 18.40 -47.72
C GLN A 585 -10.41 19.05 -46.69
N ILE A 586 -9.12 18.66 -46.63
CA ILE A 586 -8.22 19.13 -45.55
C ILE A 586 -6.77 19.21 -46.03
N VAL A 587 -6.05 20.20 -45.49
CA VAL A 587 -4.58 20.32 -45.62
C VAL A 587 -3.97 19.99 -44.26
N PRO A 588 -3.22 18.89 -44.11
CA PRO A 588 -2.50 18.57 -42.86
C PRO A 588 -1.40 19.62 -42.61
N VAL A 589 -1.19 19.97 -41.34
CA VAL A 589 -0.26 21.05 -40.96
C VAL A 589 1.14 20.53 -40.66
N ASP A 590 1.28 19.32 -40.11
CA ASP A 590 2.58 18.73 -39.75
C ASP A 590 2.66 17.27 -40.19
N ILE A 591 3.28 17.05 -41.36
CA ILE A 591 3.54 15.71 -41.88
C ILE A 591 4.98 15.34 -41.57
N GLY A 592 5.21 14.16 -41.06
CA GLY A 592 6.57 13.68 -40.80
C GLY A 592 6.69 12.70 -39.67
N ASN A 593 7.91 12.56 -39.22
CA ASN A 593 8.33 11.63 -38.19
C ASN A 593 9.12 12.41 -37.12
N ARG A 594 8.84 12.17 -35.85
CA ARG A 594 9.53 12.78 -34.72
C ARG A 594 9.79 11.71 -33.67
N THR A 595 11.01 11.68 -33.15
CA THR A 595 11.40 10.77 -32.06
C THR A 595 12.08 11.58 -30.96
N ILE A 596 11.65 11.34 -29.71
CA ILE A 596 12.30 11.83 -28.48
C ILE A 596 12.62 10.62 -27.63
N GLU A 597 13.87 10.50 -27.23
CA GLU A 597 14.36 9.35 -26.49
C GLU A 597 15.37 9.79 -25.43
N ASN A 598 15.23 9.22 -24.22
CA ASN A 598 16.17 9.37 -23.13
C ASN A 598 16.17 8.10 -22.26
N PRO A 599 16.99 8.02 -21.19
CA PRO A 599 16.99 6.85 -20.30
C PRO A 599 15.65 6.51 -19.66
N ALA A 600 14.73 7.50 -19.50
CA ALA A 600 13.48 7.32 -18.80
C ALA A 600 12.28 7.05 -19.70
N ILE A 601 12.24 7.67 -20.90
CA ILE A 601 11.11 7.57 -21.81
C ILE A 601 11.53 7.43 -23.26
N TYR A 602 10.64 6.86 -24.06
CA TYR A 602 10.66 6.86 -25.51
C TYR A 602 9.33 7.40 -26.02
N PHE A 603 9.38 8.32 -26.96
CA PHE A 603 8.23 8.84 -27.69
C PHE A 603 8.51 8.86 -29.19
N HIS A 604 7.55 8.36 -29.95
CA HIS A 604 7.61 8.37 -31.41
C HIS A 604 6.28 8.83 -31.97
N LYS A 605 6.33 9.74 -32.94
CA LYS A 605 5.15 10.27 -33.63
C LYS A 605 5.34 10.21 -35.15
N VAL A 606 4.32 9.72 -35.84
CA VAL A 606 4.25 9.71 -37.30
C VAL A 606 2.94 10.34 -37.74
N VAL A 607 3.02 11.27 -38.67
CA VAL A 607 1.87 11.83 -39.38
C VAL A 607 2.04 11.57 -40.85
N ALA A 608 1.06 10.94 -41.49
CA ALA A 608 1.03 10.67 -42.93
C ALA A 608 -0.33 11.07 -43.51
N ALA A 609 -0.32 11.50 -44.79
CA ALA A 609 -1.54 11.92 -45.49
C ALA A 609 -1.68 11.21 -46.83
N PRO A 610 -1.99 9.89 -46.84
CA PRO A 610 -2.32 9.20 -48.09
C PRO A 610 -3.63 9.78 -48.69
N PRO A 611 -3.92 9.53 -49.97
CA PRO A 611 -5.12 10.05 -50.60
C PRO A 611 -6.40 9.75 -49.82
N GLY A 612 -7.14 10.80 -49.47
CA GLY A 612 -8.43 10.72 -48.76
C GLY A 612 -8.35 10.43 -47.26
N LYS A 613 -7.16 10.38 -46.65
CA LYS A 613 -7.00 10.09 -45.21
C LYS A 613 -5.85 10.89 -44.60
N VAL A 614 -5.92 11.09 -43.27
CA VAL A 614 -4.77 11.45 -42.44
C VAL A 614 -4.59 10.34 -41.42
N LEU A 615 -3.36 9.90 -41.28
CA LEU A 615 -2.96 8.86 -40.32
C LEU A 615 -2.03 9.49 -39.29
N LEU A 616 -2.38 9.37 -38.04
CA LEU A 616 -1.55 9.72 -36.87
C LEU A 616 -1.21 8.47 -36.12
N GLU A 617 0.05 8.27 -35.77
CA GLU A 617 0.48 7.26 -34.80
C GLU A 617 1.40 7.93 -33.80
N GLU A 618 1.14 7.72 -32.53
CA GLU A 618 1.98 8.13 -31.42
C GLU A 618 2.24 6.92 -30.51
N GLU A 619 3.48 6.70 -30.15
CA GLU A 619 3.92 5.64 -29.25
C GLU A 619 4.67 6.27 -28.08
N PHE A 620 4.33 5.87 -26.86
CA PHE A 620 4.97 6.31 -25.63
C PHE A 620 5.32 5.12 -24.76
N ASN A 621 6.59 5.03 -24.33
CA ASN A 621 7.07 3.99 -23.42
C ASN A 621 7.83 4.60 -22.26
N THR A 622 7.62 4.08 -21.06
CA THR A 622 8.55 4.28 -19.94
C THR A 622 9.62 3.19 -19.97
N ARG A 623 10.87 3.56 -19.69
CA ARG A 623 12.06 2.68 -19.71
C ARG A 623 12.61 2.37 -18.33
N THR A 624 12.19 3.14 -17.34
CA THR A 624 12.56 2.99 -15.92
C THR A 624 11.40 3.45 -15.04
N ASP A 625 11.40 3.02 -13.80
CA ASP A 625 10.43 3.41 -12.79
C ASP A 625 10.80 4.71 -12.05
N ALA A 626 11.98 5.29 -12.34
CA ALA A 626 12.43 6.51 -11.68
C ALA A 626 13.34 7.37 -12.57
N VAL A 627 13.28 8.69 -12.32
CA VAL A 627 14.25 9.66 -12.83
C VAL A 627 15.09 10.15 -11.65
N PRO A 628 16.42 9.95 -11.66
CA PRO A 628 17.29 10.47 -10.61
C PRO A 628 17.35 12.00 -10.65
N VAL A 629 17.68 12.60 -9.51
CA VAL A 629 17.71 14.07 -9.34
C VAL A 629 18.56 14.77 -10.39
N GLU A 630 19.72 14.21 -10.69
CA GLU A 630 20.68 14.77 -11.66
C GLU A 630 20.11 14.75 -13.09
N GLY A 631 19.23 13.80 -13.39
CA GLY A 631 18.57 13.64 -14.70
C GLY A 631 17.37 14.57 -14.91
N MET A 632 16.81 15.12 -13.83
CA MET A 632 15.56 15.88 -13.85
C MET A 632 15.53 17.05 -14.84
N PRO A 633 16.53 17.94 -14.91
CA PRO A 633 16.47 19.07 -15.83
C PRO A 633 16.40 18.64 -17.31
N GLY A 634 17.10 17.56 -17.66
CA GLY A 634 17.07 16.98 -19.01
C GLY A 634 15.72 16.34 -19.32
N TYR A 635 15.23 15.53 -18.39
CA TYR A 635 13.94 14.85 -18.51
C TYR A 635 12.78 15.84 -18.68
N LEU A 636 12.68 16.88 -17.84
CA LEU A 636 11.60 17.86 -17.90
C LEU A 636 11.57 18.64 -19.21
N ARG A 637 12.74 19.02 -19.76
CA ARG A 637 12.79 19.69 -21.08
C ARG A 637 12.29 18.77 -22.20
N GLN A 638 12.67 17.49 -22.16
CA GLN A 638 12.22 16.54 -23.19
C GLN A 638 10.75 16.15 -23.00
N LEU A 639 10.27 16.03 -21.77
CA LEU A 639 8.86 15.79 -21.47
C LEU A 639 7.98 16.94 -22.00
N GLU A 640 8.44 18.18 -21.87
CA GLU A 640 7.77 19.35 -22.45
C GLU A 640 7.71 19.27 -23.98
N GLN A 641 8.81 18.90 -24.62
CA GLN A 641 8.83 18.68 -26.07
C GLN A 641 7.86 17.56 -26.49
N VAL A 642 7.79 16.45 -25.73
CA VAL A 642 6.80 15.39 -25.99
C VAL A 642 5.40 15.94 -25.85
N PHE A 643 5.10 16.67 -24.78
CA PHE A 643 3.78 17.27 -24.54
C PHE A 643 3.36 18.20 -25.69
N ASP A 644 4.27 19.04 -26.17
CA ASP A 644 4.03 19.97 -27.30
C ASP A 644 3.80 19.24 -28.63
N LEU A 645 4.41 18.07 -28.81
CA LEU A 645 4.23 17.23 -30.00
C LEU A 645 2.97 16.37 -29.91
N THR A 646 2.46 16.11 -28.71
CA THR A 646 1.35 15.18 -28.46
C THR A 646 0.04 15.73 -29.05
N GLY A 647 -0.67 14.89 -29.80
CA GLY A 647 -1.90 15.26 -30.47
C GLY A 647 -1.67 15.90 -31.88
N PHE A 648 -2.76 16.23 -32.52
CA PHE A 648 -2.73 16.73 -33.90
C PHE A 648 -3.86 17.74 -34.15
N THR A 649 -3.62 18.73 -35.01
CA THR A 649 -4.60 19.74 -35.38
C THR A 649 -4.77 19.79 -36.88
N LEU A 650 -6.01 19.69 -37.34
CA LEU A 650 -6.40 19.95 -38.71
C LEU A 650 -7.00 21.35 -38.86
N PHE A 651 -6.74 21.99 -39.98
CA PHE A 651 -7.32 23.27 -40.33
C PHE A 651 -8.22 23.13 -41.57
N SER A 652 -9.32 23.87 -41.59
CA SER A 652 -10.19 24.06 -42.76
C SER A 652 -10.36 25.55 -43.01
N TYR A 653 -10.15 25.99 -44.23
CA TYR A 653 -10.31 27.38 -44.67
C TYR A 653 -11.65 27.59 -45.34
#